data_01c8967d9a89f452c980e86acb4066f2
#
_entry.id   01c8967d9a89f452c980e86acb4066f2
#
_cell.length_a   1.000
_cell.length_b   1.000
_cell.length_c   1.000
_cell.angle_alpha   90.00
_cell.angle_beta   90.00
_cell.angle_gamma   90.00
#
_symmetry.space_group_name_H-M   'P 1'
#
loop_
_entity.id
_entity.type
_entity.pdbx_description
1 polymer ?
#
loop_
_entity_poly.entity_id
_entity_poly.type
_entity_poly.pdbx_seq_one_letter_code
_entity_poly.pdbx_strand_id
1 'polypeptide(L)'
;PQAQLVNWLAALDRAAGGDVVLSPTDRSARPEQYLYLASVVGGVRQPTQLQLEAVVSYPKVTGGWAKPKQVRTQPAKGQAVYDQASETDRQVLQLLRAMPRSQGYYSAYSGAPCAVLEGHVGLLALQQAASTGRLFADAGGSTVGNALRWGPARPLQWGWHELPAQPGALSAEPAWQLRAALAGDSGTLCHNSPPLFIDAERGECGLVDLGSVSPAQLEVLLKAPALRESAIQKYQDEMARSLHQLPLPPVVQGVQRLQGVVPRPCLHLAPTPLADRPTLGLVTARLTFDYAGHRGWWPGQGAQVMVPPLEGSDGPKVLLQRHPQAELEAIQKLMALGLLATDDGVFGLPGERSQQAWMPWADAGFAVFIEAGFDVTQDPALQGWVSHAQNLTVALAPQPVAHAARPGQEDSGEEPAPLSAFAQDEGRDGELDVMPDEVQDTSPWFSLSLGVELDGQRHNVLPWLPDLIAQAAQHPPDAATGQPQLPPFVYVPRGDAQGGFVRVPTEPLRPWLAALLELVGERGVDFSQPSLRLSRLEALRASAALGEGVVWQGAASLQALVQKLQGASPIAEVPLPASMHASLRPYQQQGLNWLQFLRAQGLGGILADDMGLGKTLQTLAHIQVEKDAGRLTAPALVIAPVSLMGNWHSEAARFCPGLRTLVLHGAGRHELADSVAEHDLVIAPYSLLQRDRERWLQLQWHLVVLDEAQNIKNASTNVAQVVSALQARHRLCLSGTPMENHLGEIWSLFHFLMPGFLGSQQRFRELFRNPIEKQGDTGRLAQLRARVAPFMLRRTKALVRLSCRPRWKP
;
A
#
# COMPACT_ATOMS: atom_id res chain seq x y z
N PRO A 1 -23.18 -40.39 -2.81
CA PRO A 1 -22.96 -39.02 -3.31
C PRO A 1 -23.96 -38.00 -2.72
N GLN A 2 -25.30 -38.35 -2.66
CA GLN A 2 -26.32 -37.45 -2.14
C GLN A 2 -26.20 -37.20 -0.63
N ALA A 3 -25.91 -38.21 0.19
CA ALA A 3 -25.73 -38.06 1.63
C ALA A 3 -24.47 -37.20 1.97
N GLN A 4 -23.41 -37.30 1.17
CA GLN A 4 -22.23 -36.45 1.36
C GLN A 4 -22.49 -34.98 0.99
N LEU A 5 -23.30 -34.74 -0.05
CA LEU A 5 -23.70 -33.38 -0.44
C LEU A 5 -24.59 -32.74 0.62
N VAL A 6 -25.57 -33.46 1.16
CA VAL A 6 -26.46 -32.98 2.23
C VAL A 6 -25.67 -32.69 3.50
N ASN A 7 -24.73 -33.54 3.87
CA ASN A 7 -23.86 -33.30 5.02
C ASN A 7 -22.93 -32.11 4.82
N TRP A 8 -22.42 -31.88 3.59
CA TRP A 8 -21.59 -30.74 3.27
C TRP A 8 -22.39 -29.42 3.25
N LEU A 9 -23.61 -29.41 2.67
CA LEU A 9 -24.52 -28.24 2.73
C LEU A 9 -24.92 -27.89 4.15
N ALA A 10 -25.23 -28.90 4.98
CA ALA A 10 -25.53 -28.66 6.39
C ALA A 10 -24.32 -28.18 7.22
N ALA A 11 -23.10 -28.49 6.78
CA ALA A 11 -21.88 -27.93 7.36
C ALA A 11 -21.63 -26.49 6.90
N LEU A 12 -21.99 -26.16 5.68
CA LEU A 12 -21.92 -24.80 5.12
C LEU A 12 -22.95 -23.86 5.78
N ASP A 13 -24.19 -24.32 5.97
CA ASP A 13 -25.23 -23.56 6.68
C ASP A 13 -24.85 -23.31 8.14
N ARG A 14 -24.26 -24.28 8.83
CA ARG A 14 -23.72 -24.10 10.19
C ARG A 14 -22.57 -23.10 10.23
N ALA A 15 -21.72 -23.10 9.22
CA ALA A 15 -20.61 -22.14 9.12
C ALA A 15 -21.09 -20.71 8.78
N ALA A 16 -22.22 -20.59 8.11
CA ALA A 16 -22.83 -19.31 7.75
C ALA A 16 -23.70 -18.70 8.85
N GLY A 17 -23.81 -19.34 10.05
CA GLY A 17 -24.60 -18.83 11.17
C GLY A 17 -26.13 -18.97 10.99
N GLY A 18 -26.56 -19.83 10.05
CA GLY A 18 -27.98 -20.11 9.86
C GLY A 18 -28.54 -20.96 11.00
N ASP A 19 -29.69 -20.52 11.59
CA ASP A 19 -30.47 -21.34 12.51
C ASP A 19 -30.93 -22.61 11.81
N VAL A 20 -30.50 -23.76 12.31
CA VAL A 20 -30.97 -25.07 11.81
C VAL A 20 -32.43 -25.24 12.19
N VAL A 21 -33.32 -24.99 11.27
CA VAL A 21 -34.73 -25.41 11.39
C VAL A 21 -34.74 -26.94 11.30
N LEU A 22 -34.78 -27.58 12.48
CA LEU A 22 -34.92 -29.03 12.58
C LEU A 22 -36.31 -29.46 12.13
N SER A 23 -36.36 -30.31 11.11
CA SER A 23 -37.59 -31.01 10.69
C SER A 23 -38.21 -31.82 11.86
N PRO A 24 -39.55 -31.89 11.98
CA PRO A 24 -40.25 -32.42 13.17
C PRO A 24 -40.12 -33.92 13.41
N THR A 25 -39.34 -34.67 12.67
CA THR A 25 -39.41 -36.16 12.66
C THR A 25 -38.27 -36.87 13.36
N ASP A 26 -37.23 -36.19 13.86
CA ASP A 26 -36.16 -36.90 14.56
C ASP A 26 -36.25 -36.70 16.10
N ARG A 27 -36.90 -37.63 16.77
CA ARG A 27 -37.11 -37.66 18.25
C ARG A 27 -35.90 -38.15 19.06
N SER A 28 -34.75 -38.40 18.43
CA SER A 28 -33.56 -38.89 19.11
C SER A 28 -32.47 -37.81 19.28
N ALA A 29 -32.20 -37.52 20.54
CA ALA A 29 -31.08 -36.78 21.08
C ALA A 29 -30.84 -35.37 20.49
N ARG A 30 -31.50 -34.38 21.05
CA ARG A 30 -31.09 -32.97 20.83
C ARG A 30 -29.66 -32.76 21.31
N PRO A 31 -28.78 -32.15 20.52
CA PRO A 31 -27.40 -31.96 20.94
C PRO A 31 -27.33 -31.06 22.18
N GLU A 32 -26.65 -31.50 23.18
CA GLU A 32 -26.33 -30.67 24.34
C GLU A 32 -25.36 -29.58 23.89
N GLN A 33 -25.55 -28.35 24.37
CA GLN A 33 -24.74 -27.18 24.03
C GLN A 33 -24.23 -26.49 25.27
N TYR A 34 -23.12 -25.79 25.18
CA TYR A 34 -22.64 -24.93 26.23
C TYR A 34 -23.50 -23.68 26.35
N LEU A 35 -23.93 -23.37 27.58
CA LEU A 35 -24.53 -22.11 27.97
C LEU A 35 -23.61 -21.43 28.98
N TYR A 36 -23.68 -20.13 29.00
CA TYR A 36 -22.93 -19.31 29.93
C TYR A 36 -23.89 -18.57 30.84
N LEU A 37 -23.75 -18.77 32.14
CA LEU A 37 -24.60 -18.14 33.14
C LEU A 37 -23.83 -17.03 33.83
N ALA A 38 -24.31 -15.81 33.72
CA ALA A 38 -23.80 -14.65 34.43
C ALA A 38 -24.56 -14.43 35.73
N SER A 39 -23.89 -14.48 36.85
CA SER A 39 -24.48 -14.28 38.20
C SER A 39 -23.79 -13.15 38.94
N VAL A 40 -24.53 -12.43 39.74
CA VAL A 40 -24.01 -11.40 40.64
C VAL A 40 -23.85 -12.01 42.03
N VAL A 41 -22.64 -11.98 42.53
CA VAL A 41 -22.29 -12.50 43.87
C VAL A 41 -21.79 -11.32 44.72
N GLY A 42 -22.28 -11.26 45.93
CA GLY A 42 -21.94 -10.21 46.88
C GLY A 42 -23.16 -9.93 47.79
N GLY A 43 -22.99 -9.15 48.79
CA GLY A 43 -24.04 -8.83 49.76
C GLY A 43 -23.75 -7.55 50.55
N VAL A 44 -24.57 -7.27 51.57
CA VAL A 44 -24.55 -5.99 52.32
C VAL A 44 -23.15 -5.62 52.88
N ARG A 45 -22.23 -6.56 52.97
CA ARG A 45 -20.86 -6.35 53.48
C ARG A 45 -19.73 -6.67 52.52
N GLN A 46 -20.07 -7.19 51.32
CA GLN A 46 -19.07 -7.51 50.27
C GLN A 46 -19.46 -6.84 48.96
N PRO A 47 -18.51 -6.34 48.18
CA PRO A 47 -18.79 -5.74 46.90
C PRO A 47 -19.45 -6.76 45.96
N THR A 48 -20.38 -6.31 45.19
CA THR A 48 -21.03 -7.11 44.15
C THR A 48 -20.08 -7.39 43.02
N GLN A 49 -19.88 -8.65 42.65
CA GLN A 49 -19.02 -9.07 41.57
C GLN A 49 -19.79 -9.91 40.55
N LEU A 50 -19.47 -9.74 39.29
CA LEU A 50 -20.01 -10.55 38.22
C LEU A 50 -19.15 -11.80 38.05
N GLN A 51 -19.80 -12.93 38.03
CA GLN A 51 -19.21 -14.25 37.77
C GLN A 51 -19.80 -14.84 36.53
N LEU A 52 -19.01 -15.67 35.84
CA LEU A 52 -19.43 -16.42 34.67
C LEU A 52 -19.23 -17.92 34.91
N GLU A 53 -20.28 -18.69 34.75
CA GLU A 53 -20.29 -20.15 34.83
C GLU A 53 -20.62 -20.77 33.48
N ALA A 54 -19.86 -21.76 33.06
CA ALA A 54 -20.18 -22.57 31.89
C ALA A 54 -20.97 -23.83 32.31
N VAL A 55 -22.10 -24.03 31.69
CA VAL A 55 -23.00 -25.18 31.92
C VAL A 55 -23.38 -25.82 30.59
N VAL A 56 -23.93 -27.03 30.65
CA VAL A 56 -24.44 -27.74 29.46
C VAL A 56 -25.93 -27.92 29.56
N SER A 57 -26.62 -27.60 28.48
CA SER A 57 -28.10 -27.80 28.40
C SER A 57 -28.53 -28.06 26.95
N TYR A 58 -29.80 -28.35 26.75
CA TYR A 58 -30.41 -28.52 25.43
C TYR A 58 -31.71 -27.71 25.34
N PRO A 59 -32.10 -27.24 24.16
CA PRO A 59 -33.32 -26.48 23.96
C PRO A 59 -34.57 -27.38 24.07
N LYS A 60 -35.61 -26.91 24.80
CA LYS A 60 -36.88 -27.64 24.95
C LYS A 60 -37.79 -27.45 23.73
N VAL A 61 -38.73 -28.39 23.50
CA VAL A 61 -39.75 -28.30 22.43
C VAL A 61 -40.69 -27.12 22.64
N THR A 62 -40.98 -26.86 23.93
CA THR A 62 -41.90 -25.78 24.37
C THR A 62 -41.25 -24.41 24.46
N GLY A 63 -40.04 -24.26 23.95
CA GLY A 63 -39.20 -23.06 24.10
C GLY A 63 -38.40 -23.06 25.41
N GLY A 64 -37.30 -22.26 25.41
CA GLY A 64 -36.40 -22.18 26.54
C GLY A 64 -35.45 -23.38 26.66
N TRP A 65 -34.68 -23.44 27.75
CA TRP A 65 -33.64 -24.41 27.99
C TRP A 65 -34.04 -25.46 29.03
N ALA A 66 -33.48 -26.66 28.93
CA ALA A 66 -33.63 -27.66 29.99
C ALA A 66 -32.82 -27.23 31.22
N LYS A 67 -33.03 -27.95 32.34
CA LYS A 67 -32.25 -27.69 33.56
C LYS A 67 -30.75 -27.84 33.26
N PRO A 68 -29.94 -26.79 33.48
CA PRO A 68 -28.51 -26.86 33.21
C PRO A 68 -27.79 -27.92 34.05
N LYS A 69 -26.81 -28.58 33.43
CA LYS A 69 -25.92 -29.52 34.10
C LYS A 69 -24.56 -28.86 34.24
N GLN A 70 -23.94 -29.03 35.39
CA GLN A 70 -22.59 -28.50 35.60
C GLN A 70 -21.55 -29.25 34.73
N VAL A 71 -20.60 -28.54 34.17
CA VAL A 71 -19.52 -29.08 33.39
C VAL A 71 -18.34 -29.44 34.32
N ARG A 72 -17.74 -30.62 34.18
CA ARG A 72 -16.49 -30.95 34.89
C ARG A 72 -15.33 -30.12 34.33
N THR A 73 -14.43 -29.66 35.22
CA THR A 73 -13.32 -28.78 34.90
C THR A 73 -12.28 -29.39 33.93
N GLN A 74 -12.25 -30.69 33.76
CA GLN A 74 -11.49 -31.37 32.74
C GLN A 74 -12.43 -32.23 31.91
N PRO A 75 -12.89 -31.76 30.74
CA PRO A 75 -13.56 -32.67 29.84
C PRO A 75 -12.54 -33.74 29.41
N ALA A 76 -12.81 -35.00 29.75
CA ALA A 76 -12.05 -36.11 29.17
C ALA A 76 -12.22 -36.04 27.65
N LYS A 77 -11.12 -36.18 26.88
CA LYS A 77 -11.19 -36.42 25.44
C LYS A 77 -12.18 -37.55 25.18
N GLY A 78 -13.25 -37.27 24.41
CA GLY A 78 -14.31 -38.24 24.15
C GLY A 78 -15.67 -37.89 24.76
N GLN A 79 -15.85 -36.71 25.42
CA GLN A 79 -17.19 -36.21 25.74
C GLN A 79 -17.76 -35.53 24.49
N ALA A 80 -18.84 -36.08 23.96
CA ALA A 80 -19.49 -35.65 22.70
C ALA A 80 -19.75 -34.10 22.63
N VAL A 81 -20.06 -33.48 23.78
CA VAL A 81 -20.33 -32.04 23.87
C VAL A 81 -19.06 -31.21 23.68
N TYR A 82 -17.91 -31.67 24.17
CA TYR A 82 -16.62 -30.95 24.00
C TYR A 82 -16.08 -31.09 22.58
N ASP A 83 -16.23 -32.27 21.99
CA ASP A 83 -15.76 -32.52 20.63
C ASP A 83 -16.61 -31.77 19.59
N GLN A 84 -17.87 -31.48 19.90
CA GLN A 84 -18.80 -30.68 19.09
C GLN A 84 -18.76 -29.16 19.41
N ALA A 85 -17.98 -28.73 20.42
CA ALA A 85 -17.88 -27.35 20.82
C ALA A 85 -17.30 -26.47 19.71
N SER A 86 -17.88 -25.29 19.51
CA SER A 86 -17.33 -24.29 18.58
C SER A 86 -15.97 -23.81 19.04
N GLU A 87 -15.21 -23.20 18.14
CA GLU A 87 -13.93 -22.59 18.51
C GLU A 87 -14.11 -21.52 19.61
N THR A 88 -15.16 -20.71 19.50
CA THR A 88 -15.51 -19.70 20.51
C THR A 88 -15.81 -20.34 21.88
N ASP A 89 -16.53 -21.44 21.92
CA ASP A 89 -16.80 -22.18 23.17
C ASP A 89 -15.50 -22.67 23.81
N ARG A 90 -14.58 -23.20 23.03
CA ARG A 90 -13.28 -23.66 23.52
C ARG A 90 -12.45 -22.51 24.08
N GLN A 91 -12.46 -21.35 23.42
CA GLN A 91 -11.81 -20.14 23.90
C GLN A 91 -12.40 -19.67 25.24
N VAL A 92 -13.72 -19.55 25.35
CA VAL A 92 -14.37 -19.16 26.63
C VAL A 92 -14.00 -20.12 27.74
N LEU A 93 -14.05 -21.43 27.50
CA LEU A 93 -13.67 -22.43 28.51
C LEU A 93 -12.22 -22.35 28.93
N GLN A 94 -11.32 -22.01 28.01
CA GLN A 94 -9.90 -21.78 28.34
C GLN A 94 -9.70 -20.52 29.19
N LEU A 95 -10.38 -19.41 28.84
CA LEU A 95 -10.34 -18.18 29.60
C LEU A 95 -10.90 -18.37 31.03
N LEU A 96 -12.03 -19.06 31.19
CA LEU A 96 -12.58 -19.36 32.50
C LEU A 96 -11.65 -20.21 33.38
N ARG A 97 -10.85 -21.09 32.79
CA ARG A 97 -9.85 -21.88 33.51
C ARG A 97 -8.65 -21.06 33.97
N ALA A 98 -8.31 -20.00 33.25
CA ALA A 98 -7.19 -19.15 33.57
C ALA A 98 -7.48 -18.16 34.72
N MET A 99 -8.76 -17.99 35.08
CA MET A 99 -9.18 -17.04 36.09
C MET A 99 -9.31 -17.66 37.51
N PRO A 100 -9.26 -16.81 38.57
CA PRO A 100 -9.49 -17.25 39.94
C PRO A 100 -10.87 -17.84 40.10
N ARG A 101 -10.95 -18.95 40.82
CA ARG A 101 -12.24 -19.60 41.15
C ARG A 101 -12.94 -18.85 42.25
N SER A 102 -14.24 -18.73 42.15
CA SER A 102 -15.07 -18.21 43.21
C SER A 102 -14.99 -19.11 44.49
N GLN A 103 -14.66 -18.53 45.62
CA GLN A 103 -14.69 -19.19 46.91
C GLN A 103 -16.11 -19.24 47.53
N GLY A 104 -17.09 -19.72 46.78
CA GLY A 104 -18.40 -20.01 47.31
C GLY A 104 -18.44 -21.38 48.03
N TYR A 105 -19.09 -21.49 49.16
CA TYR A 105 -19.20 -22.71 50.00
C TYR A 105 -19.66 -23.98 49.24
N TYR A 106 -20.26 -23.81 48.06
CA TYR A 106 -20.68 -24.89 47.16
C TYR A 106 -19.77 -25.16 45.97
N SER A 107 -18.90 -24.20 45.59
CA SER A 107 -18.06 -24.36 44.40
C SER A 107 -16.81 -25.25 44.63
N ALA A 108 -16.40 -25.39 45.87
CA ALA A 108 -15.21 -26.20 46.22
C ALA A 108 -15.38 -27.71 45.91
N TYR A 109 -16.61 -28.21 45.91
CA TYR A 109 -16.92 -29.63 45.71
C TYR A 109 -17.40 -29.98 44.28
N SER A 110 -17.86 -29.02 43.50
CA SER A 110 -18.49 -29.29 42.19
C SER A 110 -17.53 -29.30 40.98
N GLY A 111 -16.36 -28.72 41.11
CA GLY A 111 -15.40 -28.66 40.01
C GLY A 111 -15.91 -27.94 38.73
N ALA A 112 -17.01 -27.18 38.86
CA ALA A 112 -17.60 -26.43 37.75
C ALA A 112 -16.69 -25.25 37.34
N PRO A 113 -16.55 -24.92 36.06
CA PRO A 113 -15.84 -23.76 35.60
C PRO A 113 -16.66 -22.49 35.86
N CYS A 114 -16.60 -21.99 37.11
CA CYS A 114 -17.15 -20.72 37.53
C CYS A 114 -16.03 -19.79 37.94
N ALA A 115 -15.98 -18.62 37.38
CA ALA A 115 -14.90 -17.66 37.63
C ALA A 115 -15.45 -16.25 37.91
N VAL A 116 -14.80 -15.53 38.81
CA VAL A 116 -14.99 -14.08 38.95
C VAL A 116 -14.32 -13.40 37.78
N LEU A 117 -15.02 -12.54 37.10
CA LEU A 117 -14.52 -11.87 35.92
C LEU A 117 -13.56 -10.74 36.32
N GLU A 118 -12.25 -10.98 36.21
CA GLU A 118 -11.21 -10.00 36.56
C GLU A 118 -10.26 -9.75 35.41
N GLY A 119 -9.80 -8.53 35.29
CA GLY A 119 -8.84 -8.08 34.29
C GLY A 119 -9.35 -8.20 32.86
N HIS A 120 -8.43 -8.03 31.90
CA HIS A 120 -8.75 -8.19 30.47
C HIS A 120 -9.21 -9.61 30.11
N VAL A 121 -8.76 -10.61 30.83
CA VAL A 121 -9.14 -12.01 30.60
C VAL A 121 -10.61 -12.23 30.95
N GLY A 122 -11.09 -11.66 32.06
CA GLY A 122 -12.50 -11.70 32.43
C GLY A 122 -13.41 -10.96 31.47
N LEU A 123 -12.96 -9.79 31.01
CA LEU A 123 -13.67 -9.01 30.01
C LEU A 123 -13.80 -9.77 28.69
N LEU A 124 -12.70 -10.34 28.20
CA LEU A 124 -12.69 -11.13 26.97
C LEU A 124 -13.59 -12.37 27.09
N ALA A 125 -13.57 -13.04 28.24
CA ALA A 125 -14.42 -14.21 28.47
C ALA A 125 -15.92 -13.85 28.37
N LEU A 126 -16.34 -12.72 28.96
CA LEU A 126 -17.71 -12.25 28.90
C LEU A 126 -18.11 -11.86 27.48
N GLN A 127 -17.26 -11.14 26.76
CA GLN A 127 -17.50 -10.75 25.37
C GLN A 127 -17.64 -11.97 24.46
N GLN A 128 -16.72 -12.93 24.58
CA GLN A 128 -16.77 -14.17 23.80
C GLN A 128 -18.01 -15.00 24.14
N ALA A 129 -18.39 -15.09 25.42
CA ALA A 129 -19.60 -15.76 25.83
C ALA A 129 -20.85 -15.08 25.24
N ALA A 130 -20.90 -13.75 25.24
CA ALA A 130 -22.00 -12.99 24.64
C ALA A 130 -22.09 -13.20 23.12
N SER A 131 -20.93 -13.27 22.42
CA SER A 131 -20.88 -13.49 20.97
C SER A 131 -21.44 -14.85 20.54
N THR A 132 -21.46 -15.84 21.45
CA THR A 132 -22.11 -17.14 21.17
C THR A 132 -23.63 -17.06 21.05
N GLY A 133 -24.27 -15.97 21.49
CA GLY A 133 -25.73 -15.87 21.64
C GLY A 133 -26.32 -16.77 22.76
N ARG A 134 -25.49 -17.39 23.59
CA ARG A 134 -25.85 -18.37 24.62
C ARG A 134 -25.43 -17.94 26.02
N LEU A 135 -25.27 -16.60 26.20
CA LEU A 135 -25.09 -15.98 27.51
C LEU A 135 -26.45 -15.64 28.12
N PHE A 136 -26.66 -16.01 29.36
CA PHE A 136 -27.93 -15.81 30.10
C PHE A 136 -27.66 -15.28 31.51
N ALA A 137 -28.60 -14.53 32.05
CA ALA A 137 -28.60 -14.21 33.47
C ALA A 137 -28.91 -15.48 34.28
N ASP A 138 -28.26 -15.65 35.43
CA ASP A 138 -28.60 -16.71 36.37
C ASP A 138 -29.84 -16.30 37.17
N ALA A 139 -30.94 -17.01 37.00
CA ALA A 139 -32.17 -16.79 37.73
C ALA A 139 -32.20 -17.43 39.13
N GLY A 140 -31.09 -18.06 39.54
CA GLY A 140 -30.97 -18.81 40.77
C GLY A 140 -31.55 -20.24 40.67
N GLY A 141 -31.08 -21.14 41.51
CA GLY A 141 -31.60 -22.50 41.59
C GLY A 141 -31.39 -23.37 40.35
N SER A 142 -30.40 -23.12 39.55
CA SER A 142 -30.08 -23.84 38.31
C SER A 142 -31.15 -23.61 37.20
N THR A 143 -31.74 -22.44 37.15
CA THR A 143 -32.65 -22.04 36.06
C THR A 143 -31.98 -21.00 35.16
N VAL A 144 -32.19 -21.12 33.84
CA VAL A 144 -31.68 -20.15 32.85
C VAL A 144 -32.63 -18.96 32.85
N GLY A 145 -32.09 -17.78 33.14
CA GLY A 145 -32.80 -16.50 33.09
C GLY A 145 -32.89 -15.90 31.69
N ASN A 146 -33.01 -14.58 31.59
CA ASN A 146 -33.05 -13.85 30.33
C ASN A 146 -31.74 -13.93 29.60
N ALA A 147 -31.79 -13.97 28.25
CA ALA A 147 -30.61 -13.90 27.42
C ALA A 147 -29.93 -12.55 27.56
N LEU A 148 -28.61 -12.56 27.63
CA LEU A 148 -27.80 -11.37 27.76
C LEU A 148 -26.99 -11.14 26.47
N ARG A 149 -26.88 -9.90 26.05
CA ARG A 149 -26.07 -9.46 24.94
C ARG A 149 -25.02 -8.46 25.42
N TRP A 150 -23.88 -8.44 24.74
CA TRP A 150 -22.89 -7.41 25.00
C TRP A 150 -23.43 -6.06 24.50
N GLY A 151 -23.60 -5.11 25.39
CA GLY A 151 -24.07 -3.77 25.10
C GLY A 151 -22.94 -2.73 25.12
N PRO A 152 -23.24 -1.48 24.72
CA PRO A 152 -22.33 -0.36 24.88
C PRO A 152 -22.00 -0.12 26.36
N ALA A 153 -20.86 0.54 26.60
CA ALA A 153 -20.52 0.94 27.96
C ALA A 153 -21.58 1.88 28.51
N ARG A 154 -22.04 1.63 29.75
CA ARG A 154 -23.03 2.47 30.41
C ARG A 154 -22.35 3.45 31.34
N PRO A 155 -22.63 4.76 31.23
CA PRO A 155 -22.06 5.74 32.12
C PRO A 155 -22.62 5.60 33.53
N LEU A 156 -21.75 5.80 34.53
CA LEU A 156 -22.09 5.84 35.93
C LEU A 156 -22.54 7.25 36.28
N GLN A 157 -23.74 7.36 36.79
CA GLN A 157 -24.34 8.62 37.25
C GLN A 157 -24.25 8.72 38.76
N TRP A 158 -23.83 9.87 39.26
CA TRP A 158 -23.74 10.15 40.67
C TRP A 158 -24.87 11.12 41.08
N GLY A 159 -25.59 10.79 42.16
CA GLY A 159 -26.64 11.67 42.68
C GLY A 159 -26.70 11.65 44.20
N TRP A 160 -27.14 12.77 44.74
CA TRP A 160 -27.42 12.84 46.17
C TRP A 160 -28.86 12.46 46.44
N HIS A 161 -29.07 11.47 47.31
CA HIS A 161 -30.38 10.99 47.72
C HIS A 161 -30.63 11.38 49.16
N GLU A 162 -31.82 11.96 49.41
CA GLU A 162 -32.27 12.25 50.75
C GLU A 162 -32.66 10.95 51.47
N LEU A 163 -32.16 10.76 52.62
CA LEU A 163 -32.47 9.62 53.46
C LEU A 163 -33.61 10.03 54.43
N PRO A 164 -34.68 9.22 54.55
CA PRO A 164 -35.75 9.52 55.49
C PRO A 164 -35.25 9.53 56.92
N ALA A 165 -35.72 10.52 57.71
CA ALA A 165 -35.36 10.60 59.12
C ALA A 165 -35.75 9.31 59.84
N GLN A 166 -34.80 8.68 60.51
CA GLN A 166 -35.13 7.46 61.31
C GLN A 166 -36.05 7.79 62.49
N PRO A 167 -37.13 7.10 62.68
CA PRO A 167 -37.98 7.27 63.84
C PRO A 167 -37.20 7.04 65.15
N GLY A 168 -37.01 8.07 66.00
CA GLY A 168 -36.29 8.03 67.25
C GLY A 168 -34.85 8.59 67.21
N ALA A 169 -34.41 9.20 66.09
CA ALA A 169 -33.13 9.94 65.96
C ALA A 169 -33.21 11.24 66.79
N LEU A 170 -32.13 11.58 67.52
CA LEU A 170 -32.02 12.79 68.37
C LEU A 170 -32.01 14.10 67.57
N SER A 171 -32.04 14.07 66.21
CA SER A 171 -32.10 15.21 65.29
C SER A 171 -33.05 14.87 64.13
N ALA A 172 -33.97 15.81 63.85
CA ALA A 172 -34.91 15.73 62.71
C ALA A 172 -34.23 16.29 61.37
N GLU A 173 -32.92 16.53 61.36
CA GLU A 173 -32.25 17.05 60.22
C GLU A 173 -32.21 16.03 59.06
N PRO A 174 -32.52 16.45 57.82
CA PRO A 174 -32.37 15.59 56.66
C PRO A 174 -30.90 15.17 56.43
N ALA A 175 -30.72 13.93 56.06
CA ALA A 175 -29.36 13.44 55.72
C ALA A 175 -29.33 13.07 54.23
N TRP A 176 -28.23 13.38 53.59
CA TRP A 176 -27.97 13.15 52.17
C TRP A 176 -26.85 12.15 51.99
N GLN A 177 -27.03 11.19 51.05
CA GLN A 177 -26.05 10.21 50.72
C GLN A 177 -25.76 10.22 49.24
N LEU A 178 -24.46 10.30 48.88
CA LEU A 178 -24.06 10.15 47.51
C LEU A 178 -24.20 8.70 47.04
N ARG A 179 -24.92 8.48 45.98
CA ARG A 179 -25.11 7.13 45.40
C ARG A 179 -24.79 7.13 43.93
N ALA A 180 -24.24 6.01 43.47
CA ALA A 180 -24.03 5.76 42.07
C ALA A 180 -25.20 4.95 41.48
N ALA A 181 -25.64 5.30 40.30
CA ALA A 181 -26.63 4.57 39.52
C ALA A 181 -26.11 4.41 38.08
N LEU A 182 -26.45 3.32 37.44
CA LEU A 182 -26.20 3.16 36.01
C LEU A 182 -27.19 4.01 35.20
N ALA A 183 -26.75 4.62 34.14
CA ALA A 183 -27.66 5.35 33.26
C ALA A 183 -28.75 4.44 32.70
N GLY A 184 -30.02 4.89 32.84
CA GLY A 184 -31.19 4.17 32.37
C GLY A 184 -31.98 3.43 33.44
N ASP A 185 -31.76 3.70 34.73
CA ASP A 185 -32.51 3.23 35.93
C ASP A 185 -32.68 1.72 36.09
N SER A 186 -32.01 0.90 35.29
CA SER A 186 -32.02 -0.55 35.36
C SER A 186 -30.61 -1.15 35.29
N GLY A 187 -30.45 -2.29 35.92
CA GLY A 187 -29.19 -3.01 35.95
C GLY A 187 -28.42 -2.90 37.28
N THR A 188 -27.47 -3.79 37.46
CA THR A 188 -26.65 -3.90 38.67
C THR A 188 -25.21 -3.54 38.33
N LEU A 189 -24.64 -2.61 39.09
CA LEU A 189 -23.20 -2.31 39.03
C LEU A 189 -22.43 -3.44 39.73
N CYS A 190 -21.47 -4.00 39.04
CA CYS A 190 -20.56 -5.02 39.52
C CYS A 190 -19.12 -4.46 39.65
N HIS A 191 -18.51 -4.65 40.83
CA HIS A 191 -17.22 -4.11 41.22
C HIS A 191 -16.04 -5.01 40.72
N ASN A 192 -16.17 -5.45 39.49
CA ASN A 192 -15.07 -6.17 38.80
C ASN A 192 -13.99 -5.18 38.41
N SER A 193 -12.82 -5.65 38.03
CA SER A 193 -11.77 -4.83 37.46
C SER A 193 -11.51 -5.27 36.02
N PRO A 194 -11.94 -4.49 35.01
CA PRO A 194 -12.70 -3.23 35.05
C PRO A 194 -14.14 -3.42 35.57
N PRO A 195 -14.82 -2.37 36.06
CA PRO A 195 -16.21 -2.44 36.50
C PRO A 195 -17.15 -2.83 35.36
N LEU A 196 -18.07 -3.72 35.68
CA LEU A 196 -19.03 -4.29 34.74
C LEU A 196 -20.48 -3.96 35.19
N PHE A 197 -21.42 -4.05 34.28
CA PHE A 197 -22.82 -4.05 34.60
C PHE A 197 -23.51 -5.27 34.02
N ILE A 198 -24.60 -5.66 34.66
CA ILE A 198 -25.56 -6.63 34.16
C ILE A 198 -26.99 -6.08 34.35
N ASP A 199 -27.77 -6.12 33.28
CA ASP A 199 -29.16 -5.75 33.25
C ASP A 199 -29.98 -6.95 32.74
N ALA A 200 -30.45 -7.74 33.66
CA ALA A 200 -31.22 -8.95 33.34
C ALA A 200 -32.59 -8.64 32.74
N GLU A 201 -33.20 -7.46 33.03
CA GLU A 201 -34.48 -7.06 32.49
C GLU A 201 -34.37 -6.67 31.02
N ARG A 202 -33.35 -5.88 30.66
CA ARG A 202 -33.07 -5.48 29.26
C ARG A 202 -32.30 -6.52 28.49
N GLY A 203 -31.77 -7.53 29.15
CA GLY A 203 -30.93 -8.55 28.50
C GLY A 203 -29.58 -8.03 28.03
N GLU A 204 -28.93 -7.16 28.80
CA GLU A 204 -27.66 -6.54 28.45
C GLU A 204 -26.61 -6.70 29.55
N CYS A 205 -25.36 -6.81 29.17
CA CYS A 205 -24.21 -6.71 30.05
C CYS A 205 -23.08 -5.97 29.34
N GLY A 206 -22.18 -5.35 30.08
CA GLY A 206 -21.09 -4.60 29.46
C GLY A 206 -20.20 -3.91 30.48
N LEU A 207 -19.37 -3.01 29.95
CA LEU A 207 -18.48 -2.15 30.72
C LEU A 207 -19.27 -1.01 31.37
N VAL A 208 -18.80 -0.59 32.53
CA VAL A 208 -19.26 0.65 33.16
C VAL A 208 -18.28 1.75 32.78
N ASP A 209 -18.79 2.81 32.22
CA ASP A 209 -18.04 4.02 31.97
C ASP A 209 -17.99 4.86 33.23
N LEU A 210 -16.81 4.95 33.84
CA LEU A 210 -16.62 5.70 35.09
C LEU A 210 -16.44 7.22 34.87
N GLY A 211 -16.36 7.64 33.59
CA GLY A 211 -16.07 9.04 33.25
C GLY A 211 -14.78 9.50 33.89
N SER A 212 -14.83 10.56 34.69
CA SER A 212 -13.69 11.15 35.35
C SER A 212 -13.27 10.45 36.66
N VAL A 213 -14.00 9.44 37.10
CA VAL A 213 -13.73 8.72 38.38
C VAL A 213 -12.80 7.55 38.15
N SER A 214 -11.67 7.54 38.81
CA SER A 214 -10.74 6.39 38.73
C SER A 214 -11.31 5.18 39.48
N PRO A 215 -10.92 3.93 39.16
CA PRO A 215 -11.35 2.73 39.88
C PRO A 215 -11.06 2.79 41.39
N ALA A 216 -9.96 3.42 41.79
CA ALA A 216 -9.63 3.61 43.22
C ALA A 216 -10.55 4.61 43.90
N GLN A 217 -10.94 5.69 43.22
CA GLN A 217 -11.93 6.64 43.73
C GLN A 217 -13.32 6.02 43.80
N LEU A 218 -13.70 5.17 42.87
CA LEU A 218 -15.01 4.49 42.88
C LEU A 218 -15.22 3.75 44.18
N GLU A 219 -14.24 3.00 44.67
CA GLU A 219 -14.38 2.23 45.92
C GLU A 219 -14.60 3.13 47.13
N VAL A 220 -13.94 4.28 47.17
CA VAL A 220 -14.12 5.28 48.26
C VAL A 220 -15.48 5.94 48.18
N LEU A 221 -15.92 6.35 46.97
CA LEU A 221 -17.17 7.03 46.74
C LEU A 221 -18.39 6.15 47.03
N LEU A 222 -18.31 4.86 46.71
CA LEU A 222 -19.39 3.91 47.04
C LEU A 222 -19.59 3.68 48.55
N LYS A 223 -18.55 3.98 49.37
CA LYS A 223 -18.61 3.95 50.83
C LYS A 223 -18.92 5.30 51.46
N ALA A 224 -19.39 6.29 50.62
CA ALA A 224 -19.68 7.62 51.13
C ALA A 224 -20.67 7.59 52.30
N PRO A 225 -20.40 8.27 53.44
CA PRO A 225 -21.27 8.30 54.56
C PRO A 225 -22.51 9.18 54.25
N ALA A 226 -23.57 8.95 55.00
CA ALA A 226 -24.70 9.88 55.01
C ALA A 226 -24.30 11.18 55.73
N LEU A 227 -24.52 12.32 55.09
CA LEU A 227 -24.12 13.63 55.57
C LEU A 227 -25.37 14.42 55.96
N ARG A 228 -25.34 15.04 57.17
CA ARG A 228 -26.39 15.93 57.62
C ARG A 228 -26.24 17.30 56.97
N GLU A 229 -27.34 18.03 56.84
CA GLU A 229 -27.36 19.37 56.25
C GLU A 229 -26.37 20.35 56.91
N SER A 230 -26.30 20.36 58.23
CA SER A 230 -25.36 21.16 59.01
C SER A 230 -23.90 20.79 58.72
N ALA A 231 -23.58 19.52 58.47
CA ALA A 231 -22.25 19.07 58.06
C ALA A 231 -21.91 19.50 56.63
N ILE A 232 -22.88 19.42 55.73
CA ILE A 232 -22.71 19.85 54.34
C ILE A 232 -22.45 21.36 54.30
N GLN A 233 -23.20 22.18 55.03
CA GLN A 233 -22.98 23.61 55.08
C GLN A 233 -21.59 23.99 55.68
N LYS A 234 -21.15 23.27 56.71
CA LYS A 234 -19.87 23.49 57.37
C LYS A 234 -18.68 23.18 56.43
N TYR A 235 -18.76 22.15 55.62
CA TYR A 235 -17.67 21.64 54.78
C TYR A 235 -17.93 21.88 53.28
N GLN A 236 -18.82 22.80 52.93
CA GLN A 236 -19.22 23.03 51.54
C GLN A 236 -18.04 23.35 50.58
N ASP A 237 -17.04 24.13 51.04
CA ASP A 237 -15.89 24.48 50.20
C ASP A 237 -14.88 23.33 50.03
N GLU A 238 -14.72 22.49 51.04
CA GLU A 238 -13.91 21.28 50.97
C GLU A 238 -14.58 20.23 50.06
N MET A 239 -15.88 20.09 50.19
CA MET A 239 -16.67 19.23 49.31
C MET A 239 -16.63 19.70 47.86
N ALA A 240 -16.76 21.01 47.63
CA ALA A 240 -16.66 21.58 46.28
C ALA A 240 -15.28 21.35 45.65
N ARG A 241 -14.19 21.40 46.45
CA ARG A 241 -12.85 21.09 46.01
C ARG A 241 -12.62 19.61 45.77
N SER A 242 -13.11 18.75 46.66
CA SER A 242 -12.87 17.29 46.58
C SER A 242 -13.81 16.62 45.61
N LEU A 243 -15.05 17.14 45.43
CA LEU A 243 -16.08 16.62 44.52
C LEU A 243 -16.22 17.47 43.27
N HIS A 244 -15.13 18.11 42.80
CA HIS A 244 -15.15 19.05 41.66
C HIS A 244 -15.71 18.45 40.37
N GLN A 245 -15.64 17.14 40.25
CA GLN A 245 -16.14 16.37 39.08
C GLN A 245 -17.44 15.60 39.38
N LEU A 246 -17.96 15.74 40.60
CA LEU A 246 -19.14 15.02 41.06
C LEU A 246 -20.25 16.03 41.46
N PRO A 247 -21.52 15.62 41.46
CA PRO A 247 -22.60 16.52 41.88
C PRO A 247 -22.44 16.89 43.35
N LEU A 248 -22.72 18.16 43.65
CA LEU A 248 -22.77 18.64 45.03
C LEU A 248 -24.17 18.37 45.64
N PRO A 249 -24.25 18.25 46.97
CA PRO A 249 -25.52 18.13 47.66
C PRO A 249 -26.44 19.35 47.34
N PRO A 250 -27.77 19.13 47.23
CA PRO A 250 -28.69 20.18 46.83
C PRO A 250 -28.76 21.37 47.78
N VAL A 251 -28.19 21.25 48.98
CA VAL A 251 -28.28 22.24 50.07
C VAL A 251 -27.17 23.29 50.01
N VAL A 252 -26.24 23.18 49.11
CA VAL A 252 -25.12 24.12 49.00
C VAL A 252 -25.62 25.49 48.52
N GLN A 253 -25.49 26.53 49.38
CA GLN A 253 -25.92 27.92 49.11
C GLN A 253 -24.86 28.67 48.34
N GLY A 254 -25.28 29.71 47.58
CA GLY A 254 -24.37 30.56 46.84
C GLY A 254 -23.87 30.02 45.48
N VAL A 255 -24.67 29.15 44.88
CA VAL A 255 -24.38 28.58 43.56
C VAL A 255 -25.44 29.06 42.58
N GLN A 256 -25.01 29.60 41.45
CA GLN A 256 -25.92 29.89 40.34
C GLN A 256 -26.26 28.59 39.63
N ARG A 257 -27.56 28.34 39.41
CA ARG A 257 -28.01 27.13 38.72
C ARG A 257 -28.20 27.43 37.22
N LEU A 258 -27.54 26.68 36.37
CA LEU A 258 -27.74 26.74 34.93
C LEU A 258 -28.54 25.51 34.51
N GLN A 259 -29.84 25.72 34.16
CA GLN A 259 -30.73 24.62 33.79
C GLN A 259 -31.32 24.85 32.39
N GLY A 260 -31.69 23.77 31.69
CA GLY A 260 -32.38 23.82 30.39
C GLY A 260 -31.54 24.27 29.22
N VAL A 261 -30.20 24.32 29.37
CA VAL A 261 -29.28 24.68 28.29
C VAL A 261 -28.84 23.43 27.52
N VAL A 262 -29.12 23.41 26.23
CA VAL A 262 -28.59 22.39 25.34
C VAL A 262 -27.15 22.76 24.99
N PRO A 263 -26.18 21.85 25.21
CA PRO A 263 -24.76 22.16 24.96
C PRO A 263 -24.46 22.27 23.47
N ARG A 264 -23.56 23.18 23.13
CA ARG A 264 -22.93 23.19 21.79
C ARG A 264 -21.72 22.27 21.80
N PRO A 265 -21.66 21.28 20.91
CA PRO A 265 -20.49 20.42 20.81
C PRO A 265 -19.36 21.17 20.07
N CYS A 266 -18.28 21.44 20.78
CA CYS A 266 -17.10 22.12 20.25
C CYS A 266 -16.00 21.10 20.00
N LEU A 267 -15.50 21.05 18.78
CA LEU A 267 -14.49 20.10 18.36
C LEU A 267 -13.20 20.86 18.05
N HIS A 268 -12.15 20.57 18.80
CA HIS A 268 -10.83 21.13 18.54
C HIS A 268 -9.95 20.08 17.87
N LEU A 269 -9.45 20.39 16.69
CA LEU A 269 -8.57 19.53 15.89
C LEU A 269 -7.13 19.95 16.06
N ALA A 270 -6.26 19.03 16.43
CA ALA A 270 -4.84 19.30 16.63
C ALA A 270 -3.98 18.13 16.13
N PRO A 271 -2.77 18.40 15.58
CA PRO A 271 -1.84 17.36 15.23
C PRO A 271 -1.17 16.81 16.50
N THR A 272 -1.03 15.49 16.58
CA THR A 272 -0.24 14.83 17.63
C THR A 272 0.97 14.17 16.97
N PRO A 273 2.19 14.64 17.25
CA PRO A 273 3.41 14.08 16.67
C PRO A 273 3.57 12.60 16.98
N LEU A 274 3.99 11.80 16.00
CA LEU A 274 4.37 10.42 16.20
C LEU A 274 5.79 10.36 16.80
N ALA A 275 6.01 9.44 17.73
CA ALA A 275 7.27 9.33 18.47
C ALA A 275 8.49 9.04 17.56
N ASP A 276 8.28 8.25 16.51
CA ASP A 276 9.28 7.84 15.52
C ASP A 276 9.40 8.79 14.31
N ARG A 277 8.39 9.63 14.09
CA ARG A 277 8.35 10.62 13.00
C ARG A 277 7.69 11.91 13.50
N PRO A 278 8.43 12.78 14.19
CA PRO A 278 7.87 13.99 14.84
C PRO A 278 7.27 15.00 13.85
N THR A 279 7.66 14.97 12.58
CA THR A 279 7.09 15.81 11.52
C THR A 279 5.78 15.26 10.93
N LEU A 280 5.46 14.00 11.23
CA LEU A 280 4.22 13.35 10.86
C LEU A 280 3.36 13.26 12.11
N GLY A 281 2.23 13.95 12.13
CA GLY A 281 1.29 13.91 13.24
C GLY A 281 0.04 13.13 12.89
N LEU A 282 -0.55 12.48 13.88
CA LEU A 282 -1.95 12.08 13.81
C LEU A 282 -2.80 13.30 14.13
N VAL A 283 -3.93 13.46 13.46
CA VAL A 283 -4.92 14.45 13.90
C VAL A 283 -5.74 13.82 15.02
N THR A 284 -5.86 14.53 16.12
CA THR A 284 -6.77 14.23 17.23
C THR A 284 -7.87 15.25 17.29
N ALA A 285 -9.08 14.79 17.58
CA ALA A 285 -10.26 15.61 17.74
C ALA A 285 -10.64 15.63 19.21
N ARG A 286 -10.47 16.79 19.86
CA ARG A 286 -10.89 16.99 21.25
C ARG A 286 -12.31 17.56 21.26
N LEU A 287 -13.27 16.78 21.74
CA LEU A 287 -14.65 17.19 21.93
C LEU A 287 -14.84 17.81 23.31
N THR A 288 -15.43 18.96 23.35
CA THR A 288 -15.89 19.61 24.58
C THR A 288 -17.32 20.12 24.38
N PHE A 289 -18.06 20.27 25.47
CA PHE A 289 -19.41 20.77 25.44
C PHE A 289 -19.46 22.15 26.05
N ASP A 290 -20.03 23.13 25.35
CA ASP A 290 -20.21 24.48 25.81
C ASP A 290 -21.65 24.70 26.30
N TYR A 291 -21.79 24.91 27.57
CA TYR A 291 -23.04 25.29 28.23
C TYR A 291 -23.04 26.76 28.58
N ALA A 292 -23.49 27.61 27.65
CA ALA A 292 -23.53 29.06 27.82
C ALA A 292 -22.20 29.70 28.27
N GLY A 293 -21.10 29.25 27.66
CA GLY A 293 -19.75 29.76 27.96
C GLY A 293 -18.94 28.84 28.90
N HIS A 294 -19.57 27.94 29.64
CA HIS A 294 -18.86 26.93 30.43
C HIS A 294 -18.51 25.73 29.56
N ARG A 295 -17.24 25.66 29.19
CA ARG A 295 -16.74 24.67 28.25
C ARG A 295 -15.94 23.58 28.97
N GLY A 296 -16.26 22.29 28.69
CA GLY A 296 -15.58 21.17 29.31
C GLY A 296 -16.00 19.81 28.76
N TRP A 297 -15.40 18.74 29.27
CA TRP A 297 -15.80 17.36 29.03
C TRP A 297 -16.62 16.86 30.22
N TRP A 298 -17.89 16.54 29.99
CA TRP A 298 -18.86 16.21 31.01
C TRP A 298 -19.38 14.75 30.99
N PRO A 299 -19.28 13.99 29.86
CA PRO A 299 -19.73 12.60 29.82
C PRO A 299 -19.12 11.77 30.96
N GLY A 300 -19.89 10.84 31.51
CA GLY A 300 -19.49 10.04 32.69
C GLY A 300 -19.68 10.70 34.05
N GLN A 301 -19.92 12.01 34.09
CA GLN A 301 -20.21 12.73 35.32
C GLN A 301 -21.72 12.69 35.67
N GLY A 302 -22.10 13.06 36.90
CA GLY A 302 -23.47 13.11 37.32
C GLY A 302 -24.36 14.07 36.51
N ALA A 303 -25.67 14.00 36.71
CA ALA A 303 -26.61 14.88 36.02
C ALA A 303 -26.37 16.38 36.29
N GLN A 304 -25.71 16.68 37.39
CA GLN A 304 -25.33 18.06 37.79
C GLN A 304 -23.84 18.12 38.08
N VAL A 305 -23.17 19.14 37.56
CA VAL A 305 -21.72 19.37 37.71
C VAL A 305 -21.48 20.79 38.20
N MET A 306 -20.58 20.93 39.13
CA MET A 306 -20.12 22.26 39.57
C MET A 306 -19.02 22.74 38.64
N VAL A 307 -19.20 23.90 38.03
CA VAL A 307 -18.21 24.56 37.18
C VAL A 307 -17.82 25.91 37.80
N PRO A 308 -16.55 26.35 37.58
CA PRO A 308 -16.14 27.66 38.04
C PRO A 308 -16.93 28.76 37.30
N PRO A 309 -16.99 29.96 37.85
CA PRO A 309 -17.50 31.13 37.12
C PRO A 309 -16.73 31.35 35.84
N LEU A 310 -17.32 32.04 34.87
CA LEU A 310 -16.66 32.37 33.60
C LEU A 310 -15.36 33.17 33.87
N GLU A 311 -14.33 32.92 33.09
CA GLU A 311 -13.04 33.62 33.20
C GLU A 311 -13.23 35.12 33.19
N GLY A 312 -12.67 35.78 34.20
CA GLY A 312 -12.79 37.25 34.37
C GLY A 312 -14.05 37.71 35.09
N SER A 313 -14.92 36.82 35.63
CA SER A 313 -16.05 37.20 36.46
C SER A 313 -15.84 36.73 37.92
N ASP A 314 -15.98 37.63 38.88
CA ASP A 314 -16.03 37.34 40.33
C ASP A 314 -17.39 36.77 40.77
N GLY A 315 -18.02 36.02 39.83
CA GLY A 315 -19.38 35.45 40.07
C GLY A 315 -19.38 34.22 41.00
N PRO A 316 -20.56 33.81 41.44
CA PRO A 316 -20.72 32.56 42.19
C PRO A 316 -20.38 31.32 41.30
N LYS A 317 -20.00 30.21 41.96
CA LYS A 317 -19.85 28.91 41.27
C LYS A 317 -21.17 28.54 40.60
N VAL A 318 -21.10 27.88 39.46
CA VAL A 318 -22.27 27.50 38.67
C VAL A 318 -22.53 26.02 38.81
N LEU A 319 -23.75 25.66 39.25
CA LEU A 319 -24.22 24.27 39.20
C LEU A 319 -24.89 24.05 37.85
N LEU A 320 -24.18 23.39 36.97
CA LEU A 320 -24.64 23.07 35.63
C LEU A 320 -25.50 21.80 35.63
N GLN A 321 -26.71 21.89 35.13
CA GLN A 321 -27.51 20.72 34.81
C GLN A 321 -27.19 20.26 33.41
N ARG A 322 -26.59 19.08 33.31
CA ARG A 322 -26.19 18.49 32.04
C ARG A 322 -27.40 18.05 31.20
N HIS A 323 -27.16 17.89 29.90
CA HIS A 323 -28.07 17.32 28.94
C HIS A 323 -27.43 16.06 28.31
N PRO A 324 -27.39 14.90 29.04
CA PRO A 324 -26.62 13.71 28.66
C PRO A 324 -26.97 13.15 27.28
N GLN A 325 -28.24 13.31 26.88
CA GLN A 325 -28.72 12.84 25.59
C GLN A 325 -28.05 13.62 24.42
N ALA A 326 -27.99 14.95 24.52
CA ALA A 326 -27.36 15.77 23.50
C ALA A 326 -25.83 15.52 23.42
N GLU A 327 -25.20 15.32 24.59
CA GLU A 327 -23.81 14.93 24.67
C GLU A 327 -23.57 13.58 23.99
N LEU A 328 -24.40 12.57 24.27
CA LEU A 328 -24.33 11.25 23.67
C LEU A 328 -24.56 11.29 22.15
N GLU A 329 -25.52 12.06 21.69
CA GLU A 329 -25.80 12.24 20.26
C GLU A 329 -24.58 12.83 19.53
N ALA A 330 -23.88 13.79 20.12
CA ALA A 330 -22.65 14.35 19.55
C ALA A 330 -21.54 13.29 19.48
N ILE A 331 -21.35 12.50 20.54
CA ILE A 331 -20.38 11.40 20.55
C ILE A 331 -20.73 10.36 19.47
N GLN A 332 -22.00 9.99 19.35
CA GLN A 332 -22.46 9.03 18.35
C GLN A 332 -22.21 9.54 16.92
N LYS A 333 -22.35 10.84 16.67
CA LYS A 333 -22.00 11.44 15.37
C LYS A 333 -20.52 11.27 15.03
N LEU A 334 -19.60 11.50 15.98
CA LEU A 334 -18.16 11.22 15.77
C LEU A 334 -17.91 9.74 15.52
N MET A 335 -18.56 8.87 16.28
CA MET A 335 -18.42 7.43 16.07
C MET A 335 -18.98 6.97 14.71
N ALA A 336 -20.05 7.58 14.24
CA ALA A 336 -20.63 7.32 12.91
C ALA A 336 -19.67 7.75 11.77
N LEU A 337 -18.82 8.75 12.02
CA LEU A 337 -17.74 9.13 11.12
C LEU A 337 -16.50 8.21 11.24
N GLY A 338 -16.56 7.21 12.13
CA GLY A 338 -15.48 6.23 12.33
C GLY A 338 -14.44 6.60 13.37
N LEU A 339 -14.61 7.74 14.10
CA LEU A 339 -13.71 8.09 15.18
C LEU A 339 -14.01 7.26 16.43
N LEU A 340 -12.97 6.88 17.16
CA LEU A 340 -13.08 6.19 18.44
C LEU A 340 -12.49 7.06 19.55
N ALA A 341 -13.07 6.99 20.73
CA ALA A 341 -12.51 7.63 21.90
C ALA A 341 -11.18 6.98 22.29
N THR A 342 -10.15 7.77 22.41
CA THR A 342 -8.82 7.34 22.85
C THR A 342 -8.55 7.73 24.29
N ASP A 343 -9.16 8.80 24.76
CA ASP A 343 -9.10 9.32 26.12
C ASP A 343 -10.35 10.18 26.38
N ASP A 344 -10.50 10.73 27.58
CA ASP A 344 -11.62 11.61 27.95
C ASP A 344 -11.75 12.82 27.01
N GLY A 345 -12.81 12.78 26.19
CA GLY A 345 -13.09 13.80 25.19
C GLY A 345 -12.13 13.84 24.00
N VAL A 346 -11.21 12.89 23.89
CA VAL A 346 -10.27 12.82 22.77
C VAL A 346 -10.64 11.67 21.85
N PHE A 347 -10.79 11.98 20.58
CA PHE A 347 -11.19 11.05 19.54
C PHE A 347 -10.13 10.98 18.44
N GLY A 348 -9.94 9.81 17.89
CA GLY A 348 -9.03 9.56 16.78
C GLY A 348 -9.55 8.46 15.87
N LEU A 349 -8.93 8.31 14.70
CA LEU A 349 -9.21 7.19 13.82
C LEU A 349 -8.36 5.99 14.23
N PRO A 350 -8.94 4.78 14.33
CA PRO A 350 -8.21 3.59 14.73
C PRO A 350 -7.29 3.07 13.61
N GLY A 351 -6.20 2.42 14.01
CA GLY A 351 -5.32 1.64 13.16
C GLY A 351 -4.21 2.42 12.46
N GLU A 352 -3.30 1.68 11.82
CA GLU A 352 -2.12 2.23 11.12
C GLU A 352 -2.48 3.12 9.91
N ARG A 353 -3.66 2.95 9.35
CA ARG A 353 -4.18 3.74 8.22
C ARG A 353 -4.92 5.02 8.62
N SER A 354 -4.96 5.32 9.90
CA SER A 354 -5.70 6.48 10.42
C SER A 354 -5.26 7.80 9.79
N GLN A 355 -3.97 7.97 9.51
CA GLN A 355 -3.45 9.17 8.85
C GLN A 355 -4.06 9.38 7.47
N GLN A 356 -4.13 8.35 6.64
CA GLN A 356 -4.69 8.47 5.30
C GLN A 356 -6.18 8.81 5.31
N ALA A 357 -6.90 8.34 6.32
CA ALA A 357 -8.33 8.64 6.46
C ALA A 357 -8.60 10.10 6.87
N TRP A 358 -7.66 10.75 7.59
CA TRP A 358 -7.77 12.17 7.93
C TRP A 358 -7.54 13.10 6.73
N MET A 359 -6.76 12.68 5.73
CA MET A 359 -6.34 13.53 4.62
C MET A 359 -7.49 14.12 3.80
N PRO A 360 -8.52 13.34 3.38
CA PRO A 360 -9.66 13.90 2.65
C PRO A 360 -10.43 14.95 3.45
N TRP A 361 -10.51 14.77 4.77
CA TRP A 361 -11.19 15.74 5.63
C TRP A 361 -10.37 17.01 5.80
N ALA A 362 -9.06 16.89 6.00
CA ALA A 362 -8.15 18.03 6.08
C ALA A 362 -8.11 18.82 4.77
N ASP A 363 -8.08 18.12 3.64
CA ASP A 363 -8.12 18.71 2.30
C ASP A 363 -9.43 19.47 2.04
N ALA A 364 -10.55 18.99 2.59
CA ALA A 364 -11.85 19.66 2.56
C ALA A 364 -12.05 20.70 3.70
N GLY A 365 -10.99 21.07 4.41
CA GLY A 365 -11.08 22.02 5.53
C GLY A 365 -11.92 21.52 6.70
N PHE A 366 -12.00 20.21 6.89
CA PHE A 366 -12.80 19.54 7.91
C PHE A 366 -14.31 19.84 7.86
N ALA A 367 -14.83 20.20 6.71
CA ALA A 367 -16.24 20.52 6.49
C ALA A 367 -17.20 19.43 6.99
N VAL A 368 -16.81 18.17 6.94
CA VAL A 368 -17.61 17.02 7.42
C VAL A 368 -18.05 17.18 8.88
N PHE A 369 -17.22 17.76 9.74
CA PHE A 369 -17.56 17.98 11.14
C PHE A 369 -18.49 19.18 11.32
N ILE A 370 -18.31 20.23 10.51
CA ILE A 370 -19.19 21.40 10.51
C ILE A 370 -20.60 20.98 10.05
N GLU A 371 -20.69 20.19 8.99
CA GLU A 371 -21.95 19.63 8.49
C GLU A 371 -22.63 18.70 9.50
N ALA A 372 -21.84 17.98 10.31
CA ALA A 372 -22.35 17.16 11.41
C ALA A 372 -22.87 17.98 12.60
N GLY A 373 -22.66 19.32 12.60
CA GLY A 373 -23.17 20.24 13.61
C GLY A 373 -22.20 20.53 14.76
N PHE A 374 -20.89 20.34 14.54
CA PHE A 374 -19.85 20.71 15.52
C PHE A 374 -19.37 22.14 15.27
N ASP A 375 -19.06 22.86 16.35
CA ASP A 375 -18.31 24.11 16.31
C ASP A 375 -16.80 23.73 16.23
N VAL A 376 -16.22 23.83 15.03
CA VAL A 376 -14.86 23.32 14.75
C VAL A 376 -13.83 24.42 14.90
N THR A 377 -12.85 24.15 15.73
CA THR A 377 -11.63 24.99 15.84
C THR A 377 -10.41 24.13 15.46
N GLN A 378 -9.43 24.75 14.81
CA GLN A 378 -8.25 24.07 14.33
C GLN A 378 -7.00 24.67 14.94
N ASP A 379 -6.04 23.81 15.30
CA ASP A 379 -4.69 24.25 15.63
C ASP A 379 -4.06 24.94 14.40
N PRO A 380 -3.32 26.06 14.57
CA PRO A 380 -2.62 26.71 13.47
C PRO A 380 -1.73 25.78 12.64
N ALA A 381 -1.18 24.74 13.25
CA ALA A 381 -0.35 23.73 12.56
C ALA A 381 -1.12 22.88 11.53
N LEU A 382 -2.45 22.86 11.58
CA LEU A 382 -3.27 22.19 10.56
C LEU A 382 -3.62 23.11 9.37
N GLN A 383 -3.33 24.42 9.45
CA GLN A 383 -3.54 25.33 8.35
C GLN A 383 -2.50 25.05 7.26
N GLY A 384 -2.98 24.74 6.05
CA GLY A 384 -2.09 24.32 4.96
C GLY A 384 -1.45 22.94 5.14
N TRP A 385 -1.98 22.13 6.06
CA TRP A 385 -1.47 20.79 6.34
C TRP A 385 -1.54 19.86 5.13
N VAL A 386 -2.45 20.09 4.18
CA VAL A 386 -2.50 19.43 2.87
C VAL A 386 -2.18 20.44 1.79
N SER A 387 -1.04 20.30 1.14
CA SER A 387 -0.65 21.08 -0.04
C SER A 387 -1.02 20.32 -1.32
N HIS A 388 -1.30 21.03 -2.40
CA HIS A 388 -1.67 20.44 -3.67
C HIS A 388 -0.51 20.44 -4.65
N ALA A 389 -0.09 19.25 -5.10
CA ALA A 389 0.91 19.13 -6.14
C ALA A 389 0.34 19.58 -7.48
N GLN A 390 1.07 20.47 -8.14
CA GLN A 390 0.76 20.94 -9.49
C GLN A 390 1.94 20.63 -10.41
N ASN A 391 1.69 20.64 -11.73
CA ASN A 391 2.74 20.60 -12.75
C ASN A 391 3.79 19.51 -12.53
N LEU A 392 3.37 18.22 -12.64
CA LEU A 392 4.33 17.12 -12.63
C LEU A 392 5.31 17.29 -13.78
N THR A 393 6.59 17.48 -13.47
CA THR A 393 7.67 17.60 -14.44
C THR A 393 8.62 16.43 -14.29
N VAL A 394 9.01 15.89 -15.42
CA VAL A 394 10.00 14.83 -15.48
C VAL A 394 11.17 15.34 -16.29
N ALA A 395 12.35 15.30 -15.72
CA ALA A 395 13.55 15.74 -16.41
C ALA A 395 14.56 14.61 -16.54
N LEU A 396 15.10 14.49 -17.73
CA LEU A 396 16.19 13.60 -18.04
C LEU A 396 17.41 14.44 -18.44
N ALA A 397 18.51 14.31 -17.69
CA ALA A 397 19.75 15.06 -17.91
C ALA A 397 20.95 14.12 -18.01
N PRO A 398 21.98 14.43 -18.83
CA PRO A 398 23.23 13.69 -18.81
C PRO A 398 23.93 13.90 -17.47
N GLN A 399 24.53 12.84 -16.93
CA GLN A 399 25.39 12.96 -15.75
C GLN A 399 26.80 13.37 -16.20
N PRO A 400 27.40 14.43 -15.64
CA PRO A 400 28.79 14.75 -15.93
C PRO A 400 29.69 13.58 -15.50
N VAL A 401 30.57 13.16 -16.38
CA VAL A 401 31.59 12.17 -16.05
C VAL A 401 32.52 12.83 -15.04
N ALA A 402 32.47 12.44 -13.80
CA ALA A 402 33.48 12.82 -12.82
C ALA A 402 34.81 12.28 -13.35
N HIS A 403 35.68 13.16 -13.83
CA HIS A 403 37.05 12.79 -14.18
C HIS A 403 37.65 12.22 -12.89
N ALA A 404 38.03 10.95 -12.95
CA ALA A 404 38.81 10.31 -11.90
C ALA A 404 40.03 11.22 -11.58
N ALA A 405 39.98 11.84 -10.41
CA ALA A 405 41.10 12.62 -9.91
C ALA A 405 42.32 11.71 -9.89
N ARG A 406 43.39 12.14 -10.57
CA ARG A 406 44.70 11.49 -10.46
C ARG A 406 45.09 11.46 -8.97
N PRO A 407 45.58 10.36 -8.43
CA PRO A 407 46.02 10.29 -7.04
C PRO A 407 47.27 11.19 -6.88
N GLY A 408 47.11 12.29 -6.13
CA GLY A 408 48.20 13.16 -5.76
C GLY A 408 47.92 14.67 -5.84
N GLN A 409 46.88 15.15 -5.19
CA GLN A 409 46.82 16.56 -4.76
C GLN A 409 45.93 16.64 -3.49
N GLU A 410 46.58 17.13 -2.44
CA GLU A 410 45.98 17.27 -1.11
C GLU A 410 44.86 18.30 -1.10
N ASP A 411 43.88 17.92 -0.35
CA ASP A 411 42.61 18.54 -0.04
C ASP A 411 42.80 19.94 0.59
N SER A 412 42.34 20.98 -0.09
CA SER A 412 42.00 22.25 0.56
C SER A 412 40.48 22.38 0.53
N GLY A 413 39.87 22.16 1.71
CA GLY A 413 38.43 22.18 1.90
C GLY A 413 37.77 23.50 1.49
N GLU A 414 36.90 23.42 0.53
CA GLU A 414 35.82 24.40 0.30
C GLU A 414 34.55 23.62 0.09
N GLU A 415 33.55 23.88 0.97
CA GLU A 415 32.21 23.38 0.85
C GLU A 415 31.54 23.81 -0.47
N PRO A 416 30.80 22.95 -1.15
CA PRO A 416 30.05 23.37 -2.32
C PRO A 416 28.87 24.27 -1.91
N ALA A 417 28.87 25.48 -2.44
CA ALA A 417 27.80 26.46 -2.30
C ALA A 417 26.44 25.95 -2.83
N PRO A 418 25.33 26.37 -2.24
CA PRO A 418 24.00 25.94 -2.63
C PRO A 418 23.60 26.44 -4.02
N LEU A 419 22.96 25.56 -4.79
CA LEU A 419 22.45 25.80 -6.16
C LEU A 419 21.28 26.80 -6.17
N SER A 420 21.52 28.07 -5.86
CA SER A 420 20.54 29.14 -5.99
C SER A 420 21.07 30.33 -6.80
N ALA A 421 21.71 30.10 -7.94
CA ALA A 421 22.17 31.20 -8.80
C ALA A 421 21.97 30.84 -10.28
N PHE A 422 20.74 30.84 -10.73
CA PHE A 422 20.42 31.07 -12.13
C PHE A 422 19.20 31.99 -12.20
N ALA A 423 19.47 33.27 -12.09
CA ALA A 423 18.58 34.32 -12.55
C ALA A 423 19.45 35.42 -13.15
N GLN A 424 19.15 35.74 -14.39
CA GLN A 424 19.40 37.00 -15.09
C GLN A 424 20.83 37.28 -15.53
N ASP A 425 21.07 37.09 -16.81
CA ASP A 425 21.85 38.09 -17.56
C ASP A 425 21.18 38.31 -18.92
N GLU A 426 20.55 39.45 -19.06
CA GLU A 426 20.10 40.03 -20.33
C GLU A 426 21.25 40.82 -20.98
N GLY A 427 21.52 40.47 -22.22
CA GLY A 427 21.98 41.48 -23.18
C GLY A 427 23.49 41.67 -23.30
N ARG A 428 24.05 41.08 -24.36
CA ARG A 428 25.05 41.72 -25.18
C ARG A 428 25.15 41.09 -26.58
N ASP A 429 24.75 41.84 -27.55
CA ASP A 429 25.02 41.57 -28.98
C ASP A 429 26.51 41.56 -29.24
N GLY A 430 26.97 40.58 -30.01
CA GLY A 430 28.31 40.45 -30.48
C GLY A 430 28.49 39.26 -31.42
N GLU A 431 28.28 39.51 -32.72
CA GLU A 431 28.64 38.59 -33.81
C GLU A 431 30.08 38.10 -33.67
N LEU A 432 30.26 36.79 -33.66
CA LEU A 432 31.45 36.11 -34.23
C LEU A 432 31.07 34.66 -34.58
N ASP A 433 31.04 34.44 -35.87
CA ASP A 433 31.01 33.13 -36.52
C ASP A 433 32.14 32.23 -36.00
N VAL A 434 31.80 31.29 -35.15
CA VAL A 434 32.61 30.09 -34.92
C VAL A 434 31.61 28.94 -34.82
N MET A 435 31.61 28.07 -35.81
CA MET A 435 30.91 26.79 -35.77
C MET A 435 31.33 26.06 -34.51
N PRO A 436 30.36 25.74 -33.59
CA PRO A 436 30.73 24.90 -32.46
C PRO A 436 30.91 23.48 -32.96
N ASP A 437 32.08 22.92 -32.72
CA ASP A 437 32.32 21.47 -32.74
C ASP A 437 31.17 20.81 -31.98
N GLU A 438 30.46 19.87 -32.62
CA GLU A 438 29.51 18.98 -32.00
C GLU A 438 30.25 18.25 -30.88
N VAL A 439 30.13 18.76 -29.66
CA VAL A 439 30.48 18.02 -28.45
C VAL A 439 29.50 16.86 -28.42
N GLN A 440 29.89 15.72 -28.94
CA GLN A 440 29.17 14.47 -28.80
C GLN A 440 29.11 14.19 -27.32
N ASP A 441 27.92 14.39 -26.74
CA ASP A 441 27.62 14.02 -25.36
C ASP A 441 27.74 12.49 -25.23
N THR A 442 28.94 12.04 -24.90
CA THR A 442 29.26 10.61 -24.74
C THR A 442 29.00 10.10 -23.34
N SER A 443 28.22 10.84 -22.55
CA SER A 443 27.91 10.40 -21.18
C SER A 443 27.19 9.04 -21.22
N PRO A 444 27.73 7.99 -20.61
CA PRO A 444 27.07 6.68 -20.54
C PRO A 444 25.92 6.65 -19.53
N TRP A 445 25.76 7.72 -18.75
CA TRP A 445 24.81 7.79 -17.64
C TRP A 445 23.92 9.03 -17.72
N PHE A 446 22.66 8.83 -17.36
CA PHE A 446 21.64 9.88 -17.29
C PHE A 446 21.02 9.92 -15.89
N SER A 447 20.63 11.12 -15.46
CA SER A 447 19.86 11.31 -14.23
C SER A 447 18.40 11.58 -14.56
N LEU A 448 17.51 10.76 -14.03
CA LEU A 448 16.06 10.96 -14.09
C LEU A 448 15.60 11.63 -12.80
N SER A 449 15.01 12.80 -12.88
CA SER A 449 14.40 13.50 -11.78
C SER A 449 12.91 13.72 -12.00
N LEU A 450 12.13 13.51 -10.96
CA LEU A 450 10.70 13.72 -10.92
C LEU A 450 10.43 14.91 -10.00
N GLY A 451 9.78 15.93 -10.49
CA GLY A 451 9.45 17.12 -9.71
C GLY A 451 7.97 17.47 -9.81
N VAL A 452 7.41 17.95 -8.71
CA VAL A 452 6.11 18.62 -8.66
C VAL A 452 6.30 20.04 -8.13
N GLU A 453 5.41 20.91 -8.50
CA GLU A 453 5.38 22.27 -7.99
C GLU A 453 4.47 22.32 -6.78
N LEU A 454 4.99 22.82 -5.66
CA LEU A 454 4.27 23.08 -4.42
C LEU A 454 4.56 24.52 -4.01
N ASP A 455 3.53 25.33 -3.87
CA ASP A 455 3.65 26.73 -3.42
C ASP A 455 4.69 27.54 -4.24
N GLY A 456 4.78 27.24 -5.55
CA GLY A 456 5.75 27.89 -6.47
C GLY A 456 7.18 27.36 -6.36
N GLN A 457 7.44 26.31 -5.57
CA GLN A 457 8.73 25.65 -5.45
C GLN A 457 8.68 24.22 -6.01
N ARG A 458 9.77 23.81 -6.65
CA ARG A 458 9.89 22.45 -7.19
C ARG A 458 10.36 21.48 -6.11
N HIS A 459 9.56 20.44 -5.85
CA HIS A 459 9.86 19.37 -4.91
C HIS A 459 10.14 18.05 -5.64
N ASN A 460 11.08 17.27 -5.11
CA ASN A 460 11.41 15.95 -5.65
C ASN A 460 10.39 14.90 -5.22
N VAL A 461 9.83 14.16 -6.17
CA VAL A 461 8.82 13.11 -5.93
C VAL A 461 9.44 11.75 -5.59
N LEU A 462 10.71 11.54 -5.91
CA LEU A 462 11.36 10.23 -5.72
C LEU A 462 11.26 9.68 -4.29
N PRO A 463 11.44 10.48 -3.22
CA PRO A 463 11.27 9.99 -1.85
C PRO A 463 9.85 9.53 -1.52
N TRP A 464 8.85 9.97 -2.28
CA TRP A 464 7.45 9.60 -2.07
C TRP A 464 7.05 8.31 -2.79
N LEU A 465 7.87 7.82 -3.73
CA LEU A 465 7.56 6.63 -4.52
C LEU A 465 7.29 5.37 -3.69
N PRO A 466 8.03 5.07 -2.61
CA PRO A 466 7.72 3.91 -1.77
C PRO A 466 6.30 3.97 -1.20
N ASP A 467 5.88 5.13 -0.72
CA ASP A 467 4.54 5.32 -0.16
C ASP A 467 3.46 5.25 -1.25
N LEU A 468 3.72 5.82 -2.42
CA LEU A 468 2.83 5.73 -3.60
C LEU A 468 2.66 4.28 -4.07
N ILE A 469 3.74 3.52 -4.11
CA ILE A 469 3.74 2.09 -4.47
C ILE A 469 2.98 1.28 -3.43
N ALA A 470 3.22 1.54 -2.14
CA ALA A 470 2.53 0.85 -1.05
C ALA A 470 1.02 1.12 -1.07
N GLN A 471 0.61 2.34 -1.36
CA GLN A 471 -0.80 2.69 -1.52
C GLN A 471 -1.42 2.05 -2.76
N ALA A 472 -0.71 2.02 -3.88
CA ALA A 472 -1.15 1.34 -5.09
C ALA A 472 -1.37 -0.17 -4.88
N ALA A 473 -0.50 -0.82 -4.10
CA ALA A 473 -0.60 -2.24 -3.79
C ALA A 473 -1.82 -2.60 -2.91
N GLN A 474 -2.43 -1.63 -2.24
CA GLN A 474 -3.60 -1.84 -1.39
C GLN A 474 -4.92 -1.89 -2.17
N HIS A 475 -4.94 -1.45 -3.42
CA HIS A 475 -6.13 -1.44 -4.26
C HIS A 475 -6.11 -2.65 -5.20
N PRO A 476 -7.25 -3.36 -5.36
CA PRO A 476 -7.31 -4.46 -6.31
C PRO A 476 -7.03 -3.95 -7.72
N PRO A 477 -6.33 -4.73 -8.55
CA PRO A 477 -6.09 -4.34 -9.93
C PRO A 477 -7.42 -4.22 -10.69
N ASP A 478 -7.47 -3.25 -11.61
CA ASP A 478 -8.59 -3.10 -12.52
C ASP A 478 -8.78 -4.39 -13.32
N ALA A 479 -9.98 -4.93 -13.27
CA ALA A 479 -10.32 -6.20 -13.93
C ALA A 479 -10.17 -6.14 -15.47
N ALA A 480 -10.24 -4.94 -16.07
CA ALA A 480 -10.11 -4.74 -17.51
C ALA A 480 -8.67 -4.52 -17.97
N THR A 481 -7.86 -3.85 -17.17
CA THR A 481 -6.50 -3.43 -17.55
C THR A 481 -5.39 -4.15 -16.81
N GLY A 482 -5.70 -4.88 -15.73
CA GLY A 482 -4.71 -5.52 -14.86
C GLY A 482 -3.79 -4.54 -14.11
N GLN A 483 -4.03 -3.23 -14.25
CA GLN A 483 -3.26 -2.20 -13.57
C GLN A 483 -3.83 -1.94 -12.17
N PRO A 484 -2.99 -1.61 -11.17
CA PRO A 484 -3.49 -1.22 -9.86
C PRO A 484 -4.42 -0.01 -10.01
N GLN A 485 -5.63 -0.12 -9.47
CA GLN A 485 -6.55 1.00 -9.37
C GLN A 485 -6.00 1.95 -8.32
N LEU A 486 -5.48 3.07 -8.78
CA LEU A 486 -5.10 4.16 -7.89
C LEU A 486 -6.31 5.06 -7.67
N PRO A 487 -6.55 5.52 -6.44
CA PRO A 487 -7.52 6.58 -6.19
C PRO A 487 -7.12 7.82 -7.00
N PRO A 488 -8.06 8.75 -7.31
CA PRO A 488 -7.76 9.93 -8.11
C PRO A 488 -6.63 10.80 -7.53
N PHE A 489 -6.44 10.74 -6.21
CA PHE A 489 -5.39 11.44 -5.49
C PHE A 489 -4.77 10.52 -4.44
N VAL A 490 -3.50 10.74 -4.15
CA VAL A 490 -2.75 10.09 -3.05
C VAL A 490 -2.18 11.17 -2.18
N TYR A 491 -2.14 10.91 -0.88
CA TYR A 491 -1.53 11.81 0.09
C TYR A 491 -0.21 11.21 0.55
N VAL A 492 0.87 11.97 0.38
CA VAL A 492 2.21 11.57 0.79
C VAL A 492 2.77 12.55 1.80
N PRO A 493 3.59 12.10 2.75
CA PRO A 493 4.21 13.01 3.71
C PRO A 493 5.11 14.02 3.00
N ARG A 494 5.05 15.28 3.41
CA ARG A 494 5.83 16.36 2.80
C ARG A 494 7.34 16.19 3.04
N GLY A 495 7.73 15.68 4.21
CA GLY A 495 9.12 15.35 4.51
C GLY A 495 10.04 16.54 4.82
N ASP A 496 9.51 17.76 4.80
CA ASP A 496 10.23 18.98 5.17
C ASP A 496 9.95 19.41 6.62
N ALA A 497 10.61 20.49 7.06
CA ALA A 497 10.47 21.01 8.42
C ALA A 497 9.06 21.57 8.72
N GLN A 498 8.25 21.86 7.70
CA GLN A 498 6.88 22.34 7.86
C GLN A 498 5.91 21.20 8.19
N GLY A 499 6.27 19.97 7.85
CA GLY A 499 5.42 18.80 8.04
C GLY A 499 4.18 18.81 7.14
N GLY A 500 3.22 17.93 7.44
CA GLY A 500 1.99 17.84 6.68
C GLY A 500 2.09 16.89 5.49
N PHE A 501 1.16 17.04 4.55
CA PHE A 501 0.98 16.10 3.44
C PHE A 501 0.84 16.82 2.11
N VAL A 502 1.18 16.12 1.05
CA VAL A 502 1.00 16.58 -0.32
C VAL A 502 -0.05 15.72 -0.99
N ARG A 503 -1.08 16.34 -1.51
CA ARG A 503 -2.06 15.71 -2.39
C ARG A 503 -1.49 15.64 -3.79
N VAL A 504 -1.24 14.43 -4.25
CA VAL A 504 -0.64 14.18 -5.55
C VAL A 504 -1.69 13.55 -6.48
N PRO A 505 -2.00 14.14 -7.64
CA PRO A 505 -2.90 13.54 -8.61
C PRO A 505 -2.24 12.29 -9.23
N THR A 506 -2.98 11.18 -9.26
CA THR A 506 -2.42 9.89 -9.70
C THR A 506 -2.47 9.68 -11.21
N GLU A 507 -3.39 10.32 -11.90
CA GLU A 507 -3.55 10.17 -13.35
C GLU A 507 -2.27 10.50 -14.14
N PRO A 508 -1.58 11.65 -13.89
CA PRO A 508 -0.31 11.95 -14.55
C PRO A 508 0.84 11.03 -14.12
N LEU A 509 0.72 10.38 -12.95
CA LEU A 509 1.76 9.50 -12.41
C LEU A 509 1.66 8.05 -12.93
N ARG A 510 0.52 7.62 -13.46
CA ARG A 510 0.30 6.22 -13.88
C ARG A 510 1.35 5.69 -14.86
N PRO A 511 1.67 6.39 -15.96
CA PRO A 511 2.70 5.91 -16.89
C PRO A 511 4.07 5.80 -16.21
N TRP A 512 4.36 6.74 -15.30
CA TRP A 512 5.61 6.83 -14.55
C TRP A 512 5.77 5.70 -13.55
N LEU A 513 4.74 5.43 -12.76
CA LEU A 513 4.75 4.35 -11.78
C LEU A 513 5.02 3.00 -12.45
N ALA A 514 4.39 2.75 -13.59
CA ALA A 514 4.62 1.53 -14.35
C ALA A 514 6.07 1.42 -14.85
N ALA A 515 6.62 2.49 -15.42
CA ALA A 515 8.00 2.53 -15.91
C ALA A 515 9.03 2.42 -14.78
N LEU A 516 8.79 3.11 -13.66
CA LEU A 516 9.67 3.08 -12.49
C LEU A 516 9.62 1.73 -11.77
N LEU A 517 8.46 1.13 -11.60
CA LEU A 517 8.33 -0.22 -11.01
C LEU A 517 9.12 -1.26 -11.82
N GLU A 518 9.17 -1.10 -13.12
CA GLU A 518 9.96 -1.96 -13.99
C GLU A 518 11.46 -1.77 -13.74
N LEU A 519 11.94 -0.52 -13.64
CA LEU A 519 13.34 -0.18 -13.37
C LEU A 519 13.77 -0.59 -11.95
N VAL A 520 12.92 -0.33 -10.96
CA VAL A 520 13.19 -0.61 -9.53
C VAL A 520 13.21 -2.11 -9.24
N GLY A 521 12.40 -2.90 -9.94
CA GLY A 521 12.36 -4.35 -9.74
C GLY A 521 13.63 -5.08 -10.17
N GLU A 522 14.55 -4.43 -10.87
CA GLU A 522 15.82 -5.00 -11.35
C GLU A 522 17.02 -4.64 -10.48
N ARG A 523 16.92 -3.56 -9.72
CA ARG A 523 17.98 -3.08 -8.81
C ARG A 523 17.37 -2.59 -7.51
N GLY A 524 18.10 -2.74 -6.40
CA GLY A 524 17.78 -1.97 -5.20
C GLY A 524 17.99 -0.48 -5.51
N VAL A 525 16.92 0.29 -5.62
CA VAL A 525 16.97 1.72 -5.92
C VAL A 525 16.88 2.49 -4.61
N ASP A 526 17.84 3.38 -4.39
CA ASP A 526 17.80 4.34 -3.29
C ASP A 526 16.95 5.55 -3.70
N PHE A 527 15.74 5.61 -3.19
CA PHE A 527 14.80 6.70 -3.46
C PHE A 527 15.09 7.98 -2.67
N SER A 528 16.04 7.97 -1.74
CA SER A 528 16.44 9.16 -1.00
C SER A 528 17.25 10.14 -1.87
N GLN A 529 17.78 9.65 -2.98
CA GLN A 529 18.58 10.45 -3.91
C GLN A 529 17.73 11.46 -4.68
N PRO A 530 18.30 12.61 -5.05
CA PRO A 530 17.57 13.65 -5.79
C PRO A 530 17.22 13.22 -7.23
N SER A 531 17.89 12.21 -7.76
CA SER A 531 17.65 11.66 -9.10
C SER A 531 18.04 10.20 -9.19
N LEU A 532 17.42 9.48 -10.12
CA LEU A 532 17.78 8.09 -10.45
C LEU A 532 18.83 8.06 -11.54
N ARG A 533 19.91 7.34 -11.29
CA ARG A 533 20.97 7.12 -12.30
C ARG A 533 20.53 6.02 -13.25
N LEU A 534 20.47 6.33 -14.53
CA LEU A 534 20.07 5.42 -15.61
C LEU A 534 21.21 5.24 -16.61
N SER A 535 21.40 4.03 -17.08
CA SER A 535 22.20 3.77 -18.27
C SER A 535 21.47 4.30 -19.52
N ARG A 536 22.16 4.46 -20.63
CA ARG A 536 21.57 4.92 -21.90
C ARG A 536 20.39 4.04 -22.35
N LEU A 537 20.50 2.72 -22.21
CA LEU A 537 19.43 1.79 -22.56
C LEU A 537 18.21 1.93 -21.64
N GLU A 538 18.44 2.15 -20.35
CA GLU A 538 17.34 2.39 -19.39
C GLU A 538 16.68 3.74 -19.63
N ALA A 539 17.45 4.76 -19.98
CA ALA A 539 16.91 6.08 -20.34
C ALA A 539 16.05 6.00 -21.61
N LEU A 540 16.49 5.26 -22.64
CA LEU A 540 15.70 4.98 -23.83
C LEU A 540 14.43 4.19 -23.50
N ARG A 541 14.54 3.19 -22.64
CA ARG A 541 13.41 2.38 -22.18
C ARG A 541 12.38 3.23 -21.40
N ALA A 542 12.87 4.08 -20.50
CA ALA A 542 12.04 5.02 -19.76
C ALA A 542 11.34 6.03 -20.69
N SER A 543 12.07 6.64 -21.61
CA SER A 543 11.52 7.61 -22.56
C SER A 543 10.44 7.00 -23.46
N ALA A 544 10.60 5.75 -23.90
CA ALA A 544 9.59 5.05 -24.70
C ALA A 544 8.30 4.75 -23.92
N ALA A 545 8.40 4.58 -22.60
CA ALA A 545 7.24 4.35 -21.74
C ALA A 545 6.48 5.65 -21.38
N LEU A 546 7.14 6.79 -21.48
CA LEU A 546 6.68 8.08 -20.95
C LEU A 546 6.10 9.03 -22.00
N GLY A 547 6.31 8.74 -23.27
CA GLY A 547 5.76 9.55 -24.36
C GLY A 547 6.23 11.01 -24.39
N GLU A 548 5.31 11.93 -24.73
CA GLU A 548 5.64 13.36 -24.95
C GLU A 548 5.82 14.19 -23.66
N GLY A 549 5.58 13.58 -22.47
CA GLY A 549 5.61 14.31 -21.19
C GLY A 549 6.99 14.53 -20.56
N VAL A 550 8.07 14.22 -21.27
CA VAL A 550 9.45 14.32 -20.75
C VAL A 550 10.06 15.69 -21.11
N VAL A 551 10.51 16.41 -20.11
CA VAL A 551 11.34 17.60 -20.31
C VAL A 551 12.81 17.19 -20.41
N TRP A 552 13.42 17.44 -21.57
CA TRP A 552 14.82 17.12 -21.83
C TRP A 552 15.71 18.28 -21.37
N GLN A 553 16.48 18.06 -20.32
CA GLN A 553 17.41 19.07 -19.81
C GLN A 553 18.84 18.69 -20.18
N GLY A 554 19.43 19.36 -21.17
CA GLY A 554 20.81 19.14 -21.59
C GLY A 554 21.09 17.77 -22.24
N ALA A 555 20.09 16.93 -22.47
CA ALA A 555 20.23 15.63 -23.11
C ALA A 555 19.85 15.68 -24.60
N ALA A 556 20.32 16.71 -25.31
CA ALA A 556 19.96 16.94 -26.71
C ALA A 556 20.30 15.75 -27.64
N SER A 557 21.41 15.08 -27.39
CA SER A 557 21.82 13.89 -28.15
C SER A 557 20.88 12.72 -27.98
N LEU A 558 20.43 12.48 -26.75
CA LEU A 558 19.48 11.41 -26.43
C LEU A 558 18.08 11.75 -26.96
N GLN A 559 17.67 13.01 -26.87
CA GLN A 559 16.42 13.48 -27.45
C GLN A 559 16.40 13.31 -28.98
N ALA A 560 17.48 13.73 -29.66
CA ALA A 560 17.62 13.55 -31.09
C ALA A 560 17.62 12.07 -31.49
N LEU A 561 18.24 11.21 -30.67
CA LEU A 561 18.21 9.77 -30.86
C LEU A 561 16.79 9.21 -30.76
N VAL A 562 16.03 9.60 -29.72
CA VAL A 562 14.62 9.17 -29.53
C VAL A 562 13.77 9.62 -30.72
N GLN A 563 13.92 10.88 -31.18
CA GLN A 563 13.19 11.41 -32.32
C GLN A 563 13.51 10.63 -33.62
N LYS A 564 14.78 10.32 -33.87
CA LYS A 564 15.18 9.50 -35.02
C LYS A 564 14.64 8.07 -34.93
N LEU A 565 14.69 7.46 -33.73
CA LEU A 565 14.14 6.13 -33.48
C LEU A 565 12.60 6.07 -33.67
N GLN A 566 11.91 7.14 -33.32
CA GLN A 566 10.45 7.26 -33.51
C GLN A 566 10.06 7.65 -34.95
N GLY A 567 11.05 7.93 -35.83
CA GLY A 567 10.80 8.36 -37.20
C GLY A 567 10.40 9.83 -37.34
N ALA A 568 10.47 10.61 -36.27
CA ALA A 568 10.16 12.04 -36.27
C ALA A 568 11.26 12.88 -36.96
N SER A 569 12.49 12.35 -37.08
CA SER A 569 13.61 12.97 -37.77
C SER A 569 14.24 12.00 -38.77
N PRO A 570 14.70 12.47 -39.94
CA PRO A 570 15.30 11.63 -40.97
C PRO A 570 16.65 11.07 -40.50
N ILE A 571 16.96 9.84 -40.92
CA ILE A 571 18.27 9.22 -40.76
C ILE A 571 19.16 9.68 -41.92
N ALA A 572 20.40 10.03 -41.62
CA ALA A 572 21.38 10.47 -42.66
C ALA A 572 21.60 9.37 -43.70
N GLU A 573 21.69 9.76 -44.93
CA GLU A 573 22.01 8.85 -46.04
C GLU A 573 23.48 8.49 -46.05
N VAL A 574 23.74 7.20 -46.13
CA VAL A 574 25.10 6.65 -46.16
C VAL A 574 25.47 6.30 -47.60
N PRO A 575 26.52 6.89 -48.19
CA PRO A 575 26.90 6.55 -49.52
C PRO A 575 27.33 5.09 -49.65
N LEU A 576 26.94 4.45 -50.73
CA LEU A 576 27.39 3.10 -51.03
C LEU A 576 28.88 3.12 -51.41
N PRO A 577 29.70 2.25 -50.81
CA PRO A 577 31.14 2.19 -51.12
C PRO A 577 31.41 1.86 -52.58
N ALA A 578 32.40 2.54 -53.19
CA ALA A 578 32.78 2.25 -54.55
C ALA A 578 33.41 0.85 -54.74
N SER A 579 33.86 0.26 -53.64
CA SER A 579 34.40 -1.11 -53.56
C SER A 579 33.31 -2.19 -53.68
N MET A 580 32.05 -1.82 -53.60
CA MET A 580 30.91 -2.73 -53.67
C MET A 580 30.40 -2.85 -55.11
N HIS A 581 30.32 -4.07 -55.63
CA HIS A 581 29.86 -4.37 -56.98
C HIS A 581 28.32 -4.59 -57.00
N ALA A 582 27.52 -3.67 -56.46
CA ALA A 582 26.10 -3.73 -56.48
C ALA A 582 25.45 -2.33 -56.43
N SER A 583 24.24 -2.19 -56.91
CA SER A 583 23.39 -1.04 -56.69
C SER A 583 22.23 -1.40 -55.76
N LEU A 584 22.03 -0.60 -54.72
CA LEU A 584 20.95 -0.83 -53.78
C LEU A 584 19.67 -0.20 -54.33
N ARG A 585 18.56 -0.90 -54.17
CA ARG A 585 17.23 -0.32 -54.36
C ARG A 585 16.93 0.72 -53.28
N PRO A 586 16.04 1.70 -53.49
CA PRO A 586 15.79 2.74 -52.50
C PRO A 586 15.48 2.21 -51.08
N TYR A 587 14.68 1.15 -50.99
CA TYR A 587 14.37 0.53 -49.70
C TYR A 587 15.61 -0.17 -49.07
N GLN A 588 16.51 -0.74 -49.90
CA GLN A 588 17.76 -1.36 -49.39
C GLN A 588 18.71 -0.28 -48.89
N GLN A 589 18.78 0.87 -49.59
CA GLN A 589 19.49 2.04 -49.12
C GLN A 589 18.99 2.54 -47.77
N GLN A 590 17.68 2.63 -47.58
CA GLN A 590 17.10 2.95 -46.31
C GLN A 590 17.49 1.92 -45.21
N GLY A 591 17.56 0.64 -45.60
CA GLY A 591 18.04 -0.40 -44.70
C GLY A 591 19.49 -0.22 -44.29
N LEU A 592 20.38 0.11 -45.25
CA LEU A 592 21.76 0.41 -44.97
C LEU A 592 21.89 1.63 -44.03
N ASN A 593 21.16 2.71 -44.33
CA ASN A 593 21.15 3.92 -43.52
C ASN A 593 20.75 3.59 -42.07
N TRP A 594 19.68 2.80 -41.88
CA TRP A 594 19.21 2.39 -40.57
C TRP A 594 20.24 1.49 -39.84
N LEU A 595 20.88 0.54 -40.51
CA LEU A 595 21.93 -0.29 -39.94
C LEU A 595 23.12 0.54 -39.45
N GLN A 596 23.57 1.49 -40.27
CA GLN A 596 24.67 2.39 -39.94
C GLN A 596 24.30 3.34 -38.80
N PHE A 597 23.04 3.80 -38.76
CA PHE A 597 22.54 4.62 -37.65
C PHE A 597 22.57 3.83 -36.35
N LEU A 598 22.03 2.60 -36.32
CA LEU A 598 22.04 1.77 -35.10
C LEU A 598 23.49 1.52 -34.62
N ARG A 599 24.38 1.17 -35.54
CA ARG A 599 25.80 0.97 -35.26
C ARG A 599 26.43 2.23 -34.65
N ALA A 600 26.21 3.39 -35.24
CA ALA A 600 26.72 4.66 -34.72
C ALA A 600 26.22 4.98 -33.29
N GLN A 601 25.06 4.49 -32.95
CA GLN A 601 24.49 4.67 -31.63
C GLN A 601 24.81 3.53 -30.63
N GLY A 602 25.57 2.49 -31.06
CA GLY A 602 25.86 1.32 -30.23
C GLY A 602 24.64 0.46 -29.93
N LEU A 603 23.64 0.49 -30.82
CA LEU A 603 22.37 -0.22 -30.68
C LEU A 603 22.33 -1.41 -31.66
N GLY A 604 21.62 -2.46 -31.23
CA GLY A 604 21.33 -3.62 -32.07
C GLY A 604 19.93 -3.52 -32.69
N GLY A 605 19.69 -4.33 -33.75
CA GLY A 605 18.37 -4.34 -34.39
C GLY A 605 18.04 -5.62 -35.13
N ILE A 606 16.78 -5.73 -35.55
CA ILE A 606 16.26 -6.85 -36.33
C ILE A 606 15.87 -6.38 -37.71
N LEU A 607 16.58 -6.83 -38.74
CA LEU A 607 16.17 -6.64 -40.12
C LEU A 607 15.19 -7.77 -40.51
N ALA A 608 13.91 -7.43 -40.45
CA ALA A 608 12.80 -8.36 -40.54
C ALA A 608 12.07 -8.34 -41.90
N ASP A 609 12.77 -7.92 -42.96
CA ASP A 609 12.26 -7.89 -44.32
C ASP A 609 11.81 -9.27 -44.82
N ASP A 610 10.79 -9.33 -45.65
CA ASP A 610 10.34 -10.55 -46.29
C ASP A 610 11.49 -11.28 -47.01
N MET A 611 11.42 -12.59 -47.10
CA MET A 611 12.40 -13.37 -47.85
C MET A 611 12.54 -12.86 -49.31
N GLY A 612 13.78 -12.74 -49.79
CA GLY A 612 14.09 -12.27 -51.15
C GLY A 612 14.10 -10.74 -51.32
N LEU A 613 13.98 -9.95 -50.23
CA LEU A 613 14.20 -8.49 -50.28
C LEU A 613 15.68 -8.07 -50.11
N GLY A 614 16.60 -9.03 -50.08
CA GLY A 614 18.05 -8.79 -50.08
C GLY A 614 18.61 -8.39 -48.74
N LYS A 615 18.19 -9.05 -47.65
CA LYS A 615 18.78 -8.88 -46.31
C LYS A 615 20.26 -9.11 -46.29
N THR A 616 20.73 -10.19 -46.96
CA THR A 616 22.15 -10.52 -47.14
C THR A 616 22.91 -9.36 -47.80
N LEU A 617 22.38 -8.82 -48.90
CA LEU A 617 23.01 -7.70 -49.62
C LEU A 617 23.13 -6.44 -48.75
N GLN A 618 22.06 -6.08 -48.02
CA GLN A 618 22.06 -4.93 -47.10
C GLN A 618 23.09 -5.13 -45.98
N THR A 619 23.21 -6.33 -45.46
CA THR A 619 24.20 -6.67 -44.41
C THR A 619 25.61 -6.65 -44.93
N LEU A 620 25.86 -7.18 -46.14
CA LEU A 620 27.19 -7.12 -46.78
C LEU A 620 27.59 -5.66 -47.10
N ALA A 621 26.63 -4.84 -47.55
CA ALA A 621 26.87 -3.41 -47.74
C ALA A 621 27.25 -2.71 -46.41
N HIS A 622 26.57 -3.07 -45.33
CA HIS A 622 26.89 -2.54 -44.00
C HIS A 622 28.32 -2.94 -43.55
N ILE A 623 28.73 -4.19 -43.75
CA ILE A 623 30.06 -4.68 -43.39
C ILE A 623 31.11 -4.01 -44.29
N GLN A 624 30.83 -3.84 -45.60
CA GLN A 624 31.74 -3.18 -46.52
C GLN A 624 31.97 -1.71 -46.15
N VAL A 625 30.90 -0.97 -45.77
CA VAL A 625 31.03 0.41 -45.25
C VAL A 625 31.90 0.46 -43.99
N GLU A 626 31.80 -0.51 -43.09
CA GLU A 626 32.67 -0.55 -41.91
C GLU A 626 34.12 -0.78 -42.24
N LYS A 627 34.39 -1.63 -43.25
CA LYS A 627 35.74 -1.89 -43.74
C LYS A 627 36.36 -0.66 -44.40
N ASP A 628 35.63 -0.07 -45.36
CA ASP A 628 36.14 1.06 -46.13
C ASP A 628 36.33 2.32 -45.26
N ALA A 629 35.55 2.47 -44.22
CA ALA A 629 35.73 3.51 -43.22
C ALA A 629 36.82 3.21 -42.19
N GLY A 630 37.57 2.09 -42.30
CA GLY A 630 38.59 1.69 -41.36
C GLY A 630 38.11 1.31 -39.95
N ARG A 631 36.81 1.11 -39.77
CA ARG A 631 36.21 0.80 -38.47
C ARG A 631 36.18 -0.70 -38.19
N LEU A 632 36.32 -1.57 -39.19
CA LEU A 632 36.31 -3.04 -39.03
C LEU A 632 37.68 -3.50 -38.46
N THR A 633 37.88 -3.27 -37.16
CA THR A 633 39.12 -3.61 -36.45
C THR A 633 39.19 -5.05 -35.96
N ALA A 634 38.08 -5.79 -36.03
CA ALA A 634 37.95 -7.21 -35.76
C ALA A 634 36.96 -7.81 -36.79
N PRO A 635 36.95 -9.12 -37.02
CA PRO A 635 36.09 -9.74 -38.03
C PRO A 635 34.60 -9.51 -37.75
N ALA A 636 33.79 -9.48 -38.80
CA ALA A 636 32.36 -9.66 -38.73
C ALA A 636 32.05 -11.17 -38.74
N LEU A 637 31.17 -11.64 -37.83
CA LEU A 637 30.72 -13.03 -37.75
C LEU A 637 29.29 -13.15 -38.23
N VAL A 638 29.04 -13.95 -39.25
CA VAL A 638 27.70 -14.34 -39.69
C VAL A 638 27.42 -15.78 -39.24
N ILE A 639 26.39 -15.93 -38.39
CA ILE A 639 25.94 -17.25 -37.95
C ILE A 639 24.69 -17.57 -38.74
N ALA A 640 24.73 -18.60 -39.55
CA ALA A 640 23.63 -18.96 -40.45
C ALA A 640 23.35 -20.47 -40.42
N PRO A 641 22.17 -20.91 -40.87
CA PRO A 641 21.91 -22.31 -41.17
C PRO A 641 22.92 -22.85 -42.22
N VAL A 642 23.31 -24.11 -42.08
CA VAL A 642 24.27 -24.75 -42.99
C VAL A 642 23.89 -24.55 -44.48
N SER A 643 22.60 -24.62 -44.78
CA SER A 643 22.06 -24.46 -46.13
C SER A 643 22.27 -23.05 -46.73
N LEU A 644 22.44 -22.04 -45.89
CA LEU A 644 22.60 -20.65 -46.34
C LEU A 644 24.05 -20.17 -46.36
N MET A 645 25.00 -20.92 -45.82
CA MET A 645 26.40 -20.54 -45.75
C MET A 645 27.03 -20.36 -47.12
N GLY A 646 26.75 -21.26 -48.08
CA GLY A 646 27.19 -21.20 -49.45
C GLY A 646 26.65 -19.96 -50.16
N ASN A 647 25.41 -19.58 -49.88
CA ASN A 647 24.81 -18.37 -50.41
C ASN A 647 25.51 -17.11 -49.91
N TRP A 648 25.77 -17.03 -48.59
CA TRP A 648 26.52 -15.92 -47.98
C TRP A 648 27.92 -15.76 -48.61
N HIS A 649 28.62 -16.86 -48.76
CA HIS A 649 29.96 -16.84 -49.39
C HIS A 649 29.91 -16.38 -50.84
N SER A 650 28.95 -16.90 -51.62
CA SER A 650 28.83 -16.55 -53.03
C SER A 650 28.40 -15.09 -53.22
N GLU A 651 27.47 -14.59 -52.39
CA GLU A 651 27.03 -13.20 -52.43
C GLU A 651 28.15 -12.24 -51.96
N ALA A 652 28.92 -12.61 -50.93
CA ALA A 652 30.07 -11.82 -50.51
C ALA A 652 31.14 -11.73 -51.62
N ALA A 653 31.52 -12.84 -52.26
CA ALA A 653 32.47 -12.88 -53.37
C ALA A 653 31.97 -12.07 -54.57
N ARG A 654 30.66 -12.07 -54.83
CA ARG A 654 30.05 -11.37 -55.98
C ARG A 654 29.94 -9.87 -55.75
N PHE A 655 29.45 -9.45 -54.59
CA PHE A 655 29.09 -8.05 -54.33
C PHE A 655 30.16 -7.26 -53.60
N CYS A 656 30.98 -7.97 -52.80
CA CYS A 656 32.03 -7.35 -51.95
C CYS A 656 33.35 -8.14 -52.09
N PRO A 657 33.92 -8.22 -53.30
CA PRO A 657 35.13 -9.03 -53.55
C PRO A 657 36.33 -8.58 -52.72
N GLY A 658 36.32 -7.37 -52.21
CA GLY A 658 37.34 -6.87 -51.31
C GLY A 658 37.26 -7.44 -49.87
N LEU A 659 36.20 -8.12 -49.47
CA LEU A 659 36.11 -8.77 -48.14
C LEU A 659 36.83 -10.12 -48.14
N ARG A 660 37.82 -10.30 -47.28
CA ARG A 660 38.43 -11.60 -47.01
C ARG A 660 37.47 -12.46 -46.23
N THR A 661 36.85 -13.43 -46.91
CA THR A 661 35.77 -14.25 -46.33
C THR A 661 36.27 -15.62 -45.95
N LEU A 662 36.02 -16.05 -44.72
CA LEU A 662 36.32 -17.37 -44.18
C LEU A 662 35.00 -18.15 -43.90
N VAL A 663 34.94 -19.37 -44.41
CA VAL A 663 33.81 -20.28 -44.10
C VAL A 663 34.28 -21.38 -43.19
N LEU A 664 33.79 -21.40 -41.97
CA LEU A 664 34.11 -22.41 -40.96
C LEU A 664 33.09 -23.57 -41.01
N HIS A 665 33.42 -24.61 -41.75
CA HIS A 665 32.58 -25.81 -41.86
C HIS A 665 33.44 -27.06 -42.08
N GLY A 666 32.97 -28.23 -41.62
CA GLY A 666 33.59 -29.52 -41.88
C GLY A 666 34.77 -29.89 -40.96
N ALA A 667 35.55 -30.88 -41.35
CA ALA A 667 36.61 -31.49 -40.53
C ALA A 667 37.87 -30.57 -40.42
N GLY A 668 38.20 -29.81 -41.46
CA GLY A 668 39.38 -28.90 -41.50
C GLY A 668 39.18 -27.58 -40.72
N ARG A 669 38.08 -27.40 -40.04
CA ARG A 669 37.71 -26.14 -39.37
C ARG A 669 38.67 -25.70 -38.24
N HIS A 670 39.39 -26.65 -37.64
CA HIS A 670 40.33 -26.34 -36.56
C HIS A 670 41.57 -25.61 -37.04
N GLU A 671 42.08 -26.01 -38.20
CA GLU A 671 43.21 -25.34 -38.88
C GLU A 671 42.82 -23.93 -39.37
N LEU A 672 41.59 -23.82 -39.92
CA LEU A 672 41.08 -22.53 -40.43
C LEU A 672 40.73 -21.58 -39.31
N ALA A 673 40.41 -22.07 -38.13
CA ALA A 673 39.99 -21.20 -37.02
C ALA A 673 41.16 -20.36 -36.45
N ASP A 674 42.43 -20.75 -36.69
CA ASP A 674 43.56 -19.93 -36.26
C ASP A 674 43.77 -18.70 -37.19
N SER A 675 43.20 -18.71 -38.38
CA SER A 675 43.25 -17.61 -39.35
C SER A 675 42.08 -16.63 -39.25
N VAL A 676 41.16 -16.79 -38.25
CA VAL A 676 39.97 -15.94 -38.08
C VAL A 676 40.35 -14.47 -38.04
N ALA A 677 41.36 -14.09 -37.29
CA ALA A 677 41.81 -12.69 -37.16
C ALA A 677 42.34 -12.05 -38.48
N GLU A 678 42.71 -12.89 -39.45
CA GLU A 678 43.21 -12.40 -40.76
C GLU A 678 42.07 -12.11 -41.76
N HIS A 679 40.83 -12.44 -41.40
CA HIS A 679 39.67 -12.31 -42.27
C HIS A 679 38.75 -11.15 -41.82
N ASP A 680 38.02 -10.61 -42.79
CA ASP A 680 37.07 -9.51 -42.54
C ASP A 680 35.66 -10.05 -42.22
N LEU A 681 35.30 -11.19 -42.82
CA LEU A 681 34.00 -11.84 -42.67
C LEU A 681 34.19 -13.33 -42.40
N VAL A 682 33.64 -13.79 -41.31
CA VAL A 682 33.60 -15.23 -40.92
C VAL A 682 32.19 -15.72 -41.00
N ILE A 683 31.93 -16.82 -41.64
CA ILE A 683 30.62 -17.48 -41.80
C ILE A 683 30.68 -18.83 -41.07
N ALA A 684 29.81 -19.04 -40.11
CA ALA A 684 29.75 -20.24 -39.31
C ALA A 684 28.33 -20.73 -39.10
N PRO A 685 28.09 -22.07 -38.98
CA PRO A 685 26.76 -22.58 -38.67
C PRO A 685 26.47 -22.55 -37.16
N TYR A 686 25.21 -22.44 -36.79
CA TYR A 686 24.75 -22.51 -35.39
C TYR A 686 25.26 -23.75 -34.63
N SER A 687 25.38 -24.89 -35.28
CA SER A 687 25.84 -26.14 -34.69
C SER A 687 27.31 -26.13 -34.22
N LEU A 688 28.15 -25.25 -34.74
CA LEU A 688 29.56 -25.15 -34.33
C LEU A 688 29.70 -24.35 -33.02
N LEU A 689 28.82 -23.42 -32.74
CA LEU A 689 28.90 -22.58 -31.54
C LEU A 689 28.88 -23.39 -30.24
N GLN A 690 28.10 -24.45 -30.23
CA GLN A 690 28.00 -25.32 -29.04
C GLN A 690 29.23 -26.23 -28.91
N ARG A 691 29.77 -26.70 -30.03
CA ARG A 691 30.91 -27.66 -30.04
C ARG A 691 32.23 -27.01 -29.64
N ASP A 692 32.45 -25.80 -30.12
CA ASP A 692 33.72 -25.08 -29.95
C ASP A 692 33.53 -23.82 -29.05
N ARG A 693 32.66 -23.93 -28.05
CA ARG A 693 32.18 -22.81 -27.20
C ARG A 693 33.30 -21.95 -26.64
N GLU A 694 34.30 -22.56 -26.01
CA GLU A 694 35.37 -21.83 -25.31
C GLU A 694 36.17 -20.93 -26.30
N ARG A 695 36.40 -21.41 -27.49
CA ARG A 695 37.10 -20.68 -28.52
C ARG A 695 36.32 -19.48 -29.02
N TRP A 696 34.99 -19.67 -29.26
CA TRP A 696 34.14 -18.57 -29.72
C TRP A 696 34.03 -17.44 -28.68
N LEU A 697 34.08 -17.73 -27.42
CA LEU A 697 33.99 -16.77 -26.32
C LEU A 697 35.29 -15.98 -26.10
N GLN A 698 36.42 -16.50 -26.58
CA GLN A 698 37.74 -15.81 -26.50
C GLN A 698 37.95 -14.82 -27.64
N LEU A 699 37.21 -14.98 -28.76
CA LEU A 699 37.36 -14.12 -29.92
C LEU A 699 36.55 -12.82 -29.74
N GLN A 700 37.14 -11.73 -30.26
CA GLN A 700 36.43 -10.45 -30.31
C GLN A 700 35.88 -10.22 -31.73
N TRP A 701 34.65 -9.78 -31.80
CA TRP A 701 33.92 -9.54 -33.03
C TRP A 701 33.56 -8.06 -33.19
N HIS A 702 33.74 -7.52 -34.38
CA HIS A 702 33.25 -6.18 -34.70
C HIS A 702 31.70 -6.19 -34.77
N LEU A 703 31.17 -7.17 -35.49
CA LEU A 703 29.75 -7.36 -35.71
C LEU A 703 29.39 -8.85 -35.63
N VAL A 704 28.37 -9.22 -34.89
CA VAL A 704 27.78 -10.55 -34.95
C VAL A 704 26.39 -10.46 -35.57
N VAL A 705 26.21 -11.19 -36.68
CA VAL A 705 24.95 -11.26 -37.41
C VAL A 705 24.37 -12.66 -37.26
N LEU A 706 23.13 -12.74 -36.81
CA LEU A 706 22.37 -13.99 -36.79
C LEU A 706 21.42 -14.03 -37.98
N ASP A 707 21.69 -14.92 -38.93
CA ASP A 707 20.75 -15.16 -40.02
C ASP A 707 19.77 -16.26 -39.65
N GLU A 708 18.51 -16.07 -40.03
CA GLU A 708 17.38 -16.89 -39.56
C GLU A 708 17.36 -16.96 -38.00
N ALA A 709 17.30 -15.78 -37.37
CA ALA A 709 17.50 -15.60 -35.92
C ALA A 709 16.47 -16.36 -35.05
N GLN A 710 15.41 -16.90 -35.64
CA GLN A 710 14.49 -17.81 -34.95
C GLN A 710 15.20 -19.07 -34.40
N ASN A 711 16.42 -19.38 -34.81
CA ASN A 711 17.22 -20.47 -34.24
C ASN A 711 17.60 -20.22 -32.77
N ILE A 712 17.53 -19.00 -32.29
CA ILE A 712 17.75 -18.65 -30.87
C ILE A 712 16.46 -18.20 -30.14
N LYS A 713 15.30 -18.54 -30.66
CA LYS A 713 14.00 -18.17 -30.10
C LYS A 713 13.78 -18.61 -28.64
N ASN A 714 14.45 -19.66 -28.22
CA ASN A 714 14.45 -20.13 -26.85
C ASN A 714 15.77 -19.80 -26.17
N ALA A 715 15.76 -18.83 -25.27
CA ALA A 715 16.93 -18.37 -24.54
C ALA A 715 17.58 -19.42 -23.63
N SER A 716 16.87 -20.51 -23.28
CA SER A 716 17.42 -21.59 -22.47
C SER A 716 18.29 -22.58 -23.25
N THR A 717 18.30 -22.51 -24.57
CA THR A 717 19.13 -23.39 -25.39
C THR A 717 20.60 -23.06 -25.27
N ASN A 718 21.46 -24.05 -25.27
CA ASN A 718 22.90 -23.86 -25.23
C ASN A 718 23.41 -22.94 -26.36
N VAL A 719 22.82 -23.03 -27.54
CA VAL A 719 23.15 -22.15 -28.67
C VAL A 719 22.82 -20.68 -28.34
N ALA A 720 21.62 -20.38 -27.82
CA ALA A 720 21.23 -19.03 -27.45
C ALA A 720 22.14 -18.45 -26.38
N GLN A 721 22.52 -19.25 -25.38
CA GLN A 721 23.42 -18.84 -24.31
C GLN A 721 24.83 -18.50 -24.84
N VAL A 722 25.38 -19.35 -25.72
CA VAL A 722 26.70 -19.11 -26.30
C VAL A 722 26.67 -17.84 -27.16
N VAL A 723 25.67 -17.71 -28.03
CA VAL A 723 25.51 -16.53 -28.91
C VAL A 723 25.42 -15.25 -28.10
N SER A 724 24.64 -15.24 -27.01
CA SER A 724 24.47 -14.07 -26.15
C SER A 724 25.75 -13.70 -25.39
N ALA A 725 26.63 -14.67 -25.14
CA ALA A 725 27.88 -14.50 -24.43
C ALA A 725 29.07 -14.10 -25.36
N LEU A 726 28.88 -14.10 -26.69
CA LEU A 726 29.91 -13.66 -27.61
C LEU A 726 30.36 -12.21 -27.37
N GLN A 727 31.64 -11.95 -27.43
CA GLN A 727 32.19 -10.60 -27.31
C GLN A 727 32.08 -9.85 -28.64
N ALA A 728 31.05 -9.01 -28.77
CA ALA A 728 30.77 -8.27 -29.99
C ALA A 728 30.54 -6.78 -29.71
N ARG A 729 31.08 -5.90 -30.57
CA ARG A 729 30.81 -4.44 -30.49
C ARG A 729 29.39 -4.14 -30.97
N HIS A 730 28.94 -4.82 -32.03
CA HIS A 730 27.65 -4.62 -32.66
C HIS A 730 26.94 -5.97 -32.87
N ARG A 731 25.64 -5.96 -32.82
CA ARG A 731 24.83 -7.17 -32.96
C ARG A 731 23.63 -6.90 -33.88
N LEU A 732 23.32 -7.85 -34.77
CA LEU A 732 22.25 -7.76 -35.74
C LEU A 732 21.53 -9.10 -35.87
N CYS A 733 20.23 -9.08 -35.96
CA CYS A 733 19.41 -10.25 -36.31
C CYS A 733 18.77 -10.06 -37.68
N LEU A 734 18.81 -11.12 -38.50
CA LEU A 734 18.05 -11.21 -39.75
C LEU A 734 16.99 -12.30 -39.59
N SER A 735 15.75 -11.99 -39.89
CA SER A 735 14.66 -12.94 -39.84
C SER A 735 13.58 -12.59 -40.85
N GLY A 736 13.01 -13.57 -41.54
CA GLY A 736 11.79 -13.37 -42.33
C GLY A 736 10.51 -13.41 -41.45
N THR A 737 10.58 -13.97 -40.28
CA THR A 737 9.46 -14.21 -39.35
C THR A 737 9.89 -13.91 -37.92
N PRO A 738 9.96 -12.63 -37.53
CA PRO A 738 10.49 -12.24 -36.22
C PRO A 738 9.59 -12.66 -35.04
N MET A 739 8.33 -13.03 -35.30
CA MET A 739 7.38 -13.55 -34.31
C MET A 739 6.58 -14.71 -34.93
N GLU A 740 6.85 -15.94 -34.55
CA GLU A 740 6.08 -17.09 -35.02
C GLU A 740 5.07 -17.59 -34.00
N ASN A 741 5.46 -17.76 -32.73
CA ASN A 741 4.62 -18.50 -31.78
C ASN A 741 4.29 -17.77 -30.47
N HIS A 742 5.24 -17.05 -29.88
CA HIS A 742 4.99 -16.37 -28.61
C HIS A 742 6.00 -15.26 -28.30
N LEU A 743 5.64 -14.37 -27.37
CA LEU A 743 6.43 -13.18 -27.01
C LEU A 743 7.80 -13.50 -26.40
N GLY A 744 8.00 -14.70 -25.86
CA GLY A 744 9.30 -15.15 -25.36
C GLY A 744 10.39 -15.15 -26.43
N GLU A 745 10.01 -15.30 -27.71
CA GLU A 745 10.95 -15.22 -28.84
C GLU A 745 11.53 -13.81 -28.98
N ILE A 746 10.71 -12.76 -28.85
CA ILE A 746 11.16 -11.36 -28.87
C ILE A 746 12.16 -11.13 -27.75
N TRP A 747 11.85 -11.59 -26.54
CA TRP A 747 12.77 -11.42 -25.42
C TRP A 747 14.13 -12.03 -25.71
N SER A 748 14.17 -13.24 -26.27
CA SER A 748 15.42 -13.92 -26.61
C SER A 748 16.24 -13.16 -27.64
N LEU A 749 15.60 -12.64 -28.70
CA LEU A 749 16.27 -11.84 -29.72
C LEU A 749 16.83 -10.53 -29.14
N PHE A 750 16.05 -9.81 -28.35
CA PHE A 750 16.49 -8.56 -27.72
C PHE A 750 17.54 -8.79 -26.62
N HIS A 751 17.50 -9.92 -25.93
CA HIS A 751 18.54 -10.31 -24.98
C HIS A 751 19.90 -10.52 -25.69
N PHE A 752 19.90 -11.06 -26.89
CA PHE A 752 21.10 -11.10 -27.72
C PHE A 752 21.50 -9.71 -28.21
N LEU A 753 20.60 -8.94 -28.81
CA LEU A 753 20.89 -7.66 -29.43
C LEU A 753 21.34 -6.59 -28.43
N MET A 754 20.63 -6.44 -27.34
CA MET A 754 20.79 -5.40 -26.33
C MET A 754 20.46 -5.98 -24.96
N PRO A 755 21.41 -6.67 -24.29
CA PRO A 755 21.17 -7.29 -22.99
C PRO A 755 20.61 -6.28 -21.99
N GLY A 756 19.52 -6.65 -21.28
CA GLY A 756 18.84 -5.79 -20.30
C GLY A 756 17.78 -4.83 -20.87
N PHE A 757 17.69 -4.65 -22.20
CA PHE A 757 16.72 -3.72 -22.80
C PHE A 757 15.25 -4.09 -22.51
N LEU A 758 14.92 -5.36 -22.49
CA LEU A 758 13.57 -5.85 -22.10
C LEU A 758 13.50 -6.39 -20.66
N GLY A 759 14.53 -6.13 -19.86
CA GLY A 759 14.63 -6.61 -18.49
C GLY A 759 14.98 -8.10 -18.38
N SER A 760 14.94 -8.64 -17.15
CA SER A 760 15.16 -10.06 -16.92
C SER A 760 14.02 -10.90 -17.53
N GLN A 761 14.31 -12.16 -17.88
CA GLN A 761 13.33 -13.08 -18.46
C GLN A 761 12.09 -13.27 -17.57
N GLN A 762 12.30 -13.34 -16.25
CA GLN A 762 11.22 -13.48 -15.29
C GLN A 762 10.31 -12.25 -15.32
N ARG A 763 10.89 -11.05 -15.26
CA ARG A 763 10.15 -9.78 -15.30
C ARG A 763 9.40 -9.60 -16.62
N PHE A 764 10.04 -9.89 -17.75
CA PHE A 764 9.39 -9.82 -19.05
C PHE A 764 8.16 -10.77 -19.11
N ARG A 765 8.29 -11.97 -18.54
CA ARG A 765 7.18 -12.91 -18.44
C ARG A 765 6.04 -12.38 -17.60
N GLU A 766 6.35 -11.76 -16.45
CA GLU A 766 5.35 -11.19 -15.53
C GLU A 766 4.67 -9.94 -16.11
N LEU A 767 5.44 -9.01 -16.69
CA LEU A 767 4.95 -7.71 -17.12
C LEU A 767 4.31 -7.71 -18.50
N PHE A 768 4.78 -8.57 -19.42
CA PHE A 768 4.34 -8.56 -20.81
C PHE A 768 3.77 -9.91 -21.24
N ARG A 769 4.53 -11.00 -21.10
CA ARG A 769 4.14 -12.28 -21.70
C ARG A 769 2.83 -12.82 -21.10
N ASN A 770 2.75 -12.97 -19.79
CA ASN A 770 1.55 -13.54 -19.14
C ASN A 770 0.32 -12.63 -19.31
N PRO A 771 0.39 -11.29 -19.10
CA PRO A 771 -0.75 -10.42 -19.34
C PRO A 771 -1.24 -10.45 -20.80
N ILE A 772 -0.32 -10.41 -21.77
CA ILE A 772 -0.68 -10.37 -23.19
C ILE A 772 -1.20 -11.73 -23.68
N GLU A 773 -0.45 -12.83 -23.42
CA GLU A 773 -0.77 -14.15 -23.95
C GLU A 773 -1.93 -14.82 -23.21
N LYS A 774 -2.08 -14.61 -21.88
CA LYS A 774 -3.13 -15.27 -21.07
C LYS A 774 -4.36 -14.42 -20.83
N GLN A 775 -4.20 -13.08 -20.75
CA GLN A 775 -5.27 -12.15 -20.37
C GLN A 775 -5.72 -11.27 -21.55
N GLY A 776 -4.98 -11.29 -22.67
CA GLY A 776 -5.31 -10.48 -23.85
C GLY A 776 -5.09 -8.97 -23.65
N ASP A 777 -4.18 -8.57 -22.76
CA ASP A 777 -3.92 -7.17 -22.43
C ASP A 777 -3.37 -6.39 -23.64
N THR A 778 -4.24 -5.63 -24.27
CA THR A 778 -3.93 -4.80 -25.46
C THR A 778 -3.06 -3.60 -25.10
N GLY A 779 -3.17 -3.07 -23.90
CA GLY A 779 -2.37 -1.94 -23.41
C GLY A 779 -0.90 -2.35 -23.27
N ARG A 780 -0.62 -3.49 -22.62
CA ARG A 780 0.71 -4.06 -22.53
C ARG A 780 1.30 -4.41 -23.88
N LEU A 781 0.48 -4.94 -24.79
CA LEU A 781 0.90 -5.22 -26.17
C LEU A 781 1.31 -3.93 -26.90
N ALA A 782 0.54 -2.85 -26.76
CA ALA A 782 0.88 -1.55 -27.36
C ALA A 782 2.19 -0.99 -26.78
N GLN A 783 2.39 -1.07 -25.48
CA GLN A 783 3.62 -0.65 -24.81
C GLN A 783 4.84 -1.46 -25.32
N LEU A 784 4.72 -2.78 -25.40
CA LEU A 784 5.80 -3.62 -25.93
C LEU A 784 6.12 -3.28 -27.38
N ARG A 785 5.09 -3.11 -28.22
CA ARG A 785 5.25 -2.71 -29.63
C ARG A 785 5.97 -1.37 -29.77
N ALA A 786 5.56 -0.36 -29.03
CA ALA A 786 6.19 0.97 -29.04
C ALA A 786 7.68 0.87 -28.65
N ARG A 787 8.02 -0.04 -27.71
CA ARG A 787 9.37 -0.25 -27.24
C ARG A 787 10.27 -0.94 -28.26
N VAL A 788 9.79 -1.97 -28.94
CA VAL A 788 10.61 -2.79 -29.87
C VAL A 788 10.58 -2.28 -31.32
N ALA A 789 9.52 -1.58 -31.74
CA ALA A 789 9.36 -1.12 -33.13
C ALA A 789 10.55 -0.31 -33.67
N PRO A 790 11.18 0.61 -32.91
CA PRO A 790 12.32 1.38 -33.40
C PRO A 790 13.53 0.53 -33.80
N PHE A 791 13.66 -0.65 -33.22
CA PHE A 791 14.78 -1.58 -33.42
C PHE A 791 14.44 -2.74 -34.36
N MET A 792 13.31 -2.64 -35.05
CA MET A 792 12.83 -3.66 -35.96
C MET A 792 12.42 -3.04 -37.30
N LEU A 793 13.19 -3.27 -38.32
CA LEU A 793 12.86 -2.82 -39.68
C LEU A 793 12.21 -3.96 -40.47
N ARG A 794 10.91 -3.82 -40.74
CA ARG A 794 10.12 -4.82 -41.45
C ARG A 794 9.45 -4.22 -42.69
N ARG A 795 9.74 -4.77 -43.85
CA ARG A 795 9.10 -4.42 -45.11
C ARG A 795 8.59 -5.69 -45.79
N THR A 796 7.38 -5.59 -46.32
CA THR A 796 6.77 -6.68 -47.06
C THR A 796 6.97 -6.48 -48.57
N LYS A 797 6.95 -7.60 -49.32
CA LYS A 797 7.02 -7.56 -50.81
C LYS A 797 5.91 -6.70 -51.41
N ALA A 798 4.74 -6.68 -50.77
CA ALA A 798 3.58 -5.85 -51.23
C ALA A 798 3.91 -4.34 -51.13
N LEU A 799 4.46 -3.89 -49.98
CA LEU A 799 4.83 -2.48 -49.78
C LEU A 799 5.96 -2.05 -50.74
N VAL A 800 6.95 -2.92 -50.93
CA VAL A 800 8.09 -2.62 -51.83
C VAL A 800 7.69 -2.54 -53.27
N ARG A 801 6.75 -3.39 -53.73
CA ARG A 801 6.24 -3.33 -55.11
C ARG A 801 5.47 -2.06 -55.38
N LEU A 802 4.72 -1.52 -54.40
CA LEU A 802 4.04 -0.24 -54.53
C LEU A 802 4.97 0.96 -54.65
N SER A 803 6.08 0.94 -53.92
CA SER A 803 7.08 2.01 -53.91
C SER A 803 7.99 2.00 -55.15
N CYS A 804 8.13 0.85 -55.83
CA CYS A 804 8.97 0.68 -57.03
C CYS A 804 8.20 0.84 -58.36
N ARG A 805 6.90 1.13 -58.38
CA ARG A 805 6.21 1.46 -59.61
C ARG A 805 6.66 2.83 -60.13
N PRO A 806 7.23 2.94 -61.35
CA PRO A 806 7.53 4.25 -61.92
C PRO A 806 6.23 5.06 -61.95
N ARG A 807 6.24 6.28 -61.38
CA ARG A 807 5.15 7.25 -61.62
C ARG A 807 5.11 7.53 -63.10
N TRP A 808 4.23 6.86 -63.83
CA TRP A 808 3.87 7.30 -65.15
C TRP A 808 3.26 8.69 -64.99
N LYS A 809 3.95 9.72 -65.39
CA LYS A 809 3.35 11.03 -65.70
C LYS A 809 2.54 10.87 -66.98
N PRO A 810 1.27 11.30 -67.00
CA PRO A 810 0.51 11.36 -68.23
C PRO A 810 1.09 12.39 -69.20
#